data_562fc34b8f8317b86c92ebfcd99cd03a
#
_entry.id   562fc34b8f8317b86c92ebfcd99cd03a
#
_cell.length_a   1.000
_cell.length_b   1.000
_cell.length_c   1.000
_cell.angle_alpha   90.00
_cell.angle_beta   90.00
_cell.angle_gamma   90.00
#
_symmetry.space_group_name_H-M   'P 1'
#
loop_
_entity.id
_entity.type
_entity.pdbx_description
1 polymer ?
#
loop_
_entity_poly.entity_id
_entity_poly.type
_entity_poly.pdbx_seq_one_letter_code
_entity_poly.pdbx_strand_id
1 'polypeptide(L)'
;MKKNKGIVVLLLTAIITVFLCYTAGIGLGPTGTGSAKNIKTGLDLSGGVSITYQAKESNPSAEDMSDTVYKLQKRVEQYSTEAQVYKEGSDRIAVEIPGVTDADAILNDLGKPGSLCFITMTDDDGNANFSSTGSGYVLARSLDEIRESGSVVLEGTDVKDAQGGAFQSDKNSSREYAVSLTLTDEGKTKFADATEANVGKQIAIVYDNQILSAPKVNEAITGGQAQITGMSSVEEAQNLASYIRIGSLSIELEELRSSVVAAQLGEEAISTSVMAGLIGLVIVIIFMIIMYRLPGVVAGVALILYTAIVLITLNAFDITLTLPGIAGIILGIGMAVDANVIIYARIQEEIASGNSVRASIKSGFSKAFSAIFDGNITTLIASLVLMWLGSGTVKGFAYTLALGIVVSMFTALVVSRFVMNALYAVGFHDEKFYGRAKQRKVFNVVGKRKVFFIISIILILSGPVAMAIHHNVDGTALNYALDFSGGTATTVTFNEDMDIKQIDSEVTPVVEEVTGDKNVQPTKVVGTNQVVIKTRTLSQEEREKLDNALVEKFNVDDSLITTESISSTVSSEMRRDAVIAVIIATICMLLYIWFRFKDIRFATSAVVALMHDVLVVLGFYVIARVSVGNTFIACMLTIVGYSINGTIVIFDRIREALATKSRTEDLKDLVNRCITQTLTRTLYTNITTFIMVVVLYILGVSSIKEFAAPLMVGIVCGAYTSVCITGALWYVMKTKIGAKAATVSNGTKAIADTKKAEQVDSSEAPADGNTAKSGKKKGKKKSFKDKKKKNK
;
A
#
# COMPACT_ATOMS: atom_id res chain seq x y z
N MET A 1 17.28 27.83 28.17
CA MET A 1 15.97 27.82 28.87
C MET A 1 16.27 27.99 30.37
N LYS A 2 15.42 28.68 31.14
CA LYS A 2 15.55 28.77 32.60
C LYS A 2 15.01 27.45 33.23
N LYS A 3 15.52 27.05 34.43
CA LYS A 3 15.16 25.80 35.11
C LYS A 3 13.63 25.62 35.23
N ASN A 4 12.91 26.63 35.70
CA ASN A 4 11.46 26.57 35.85
C ASN A 4 10.72 26.35 34.53
N LYS A 5 11.17 26.97 33.42
CA LYS A 5 10.62 26.71 32.11
C LYS A 5 10.93 25.28 31.61
N GLY A 6 12.07 24.71 32.02
CA GLY A 6 12.42 23.32 31.75
C GLY A 6 11.47 22.32 32.41
N ILE A 7 11.20 22.55 33.70
CA ILE A 7 10.25 21.72 34.47
C ILE A 7 8.85 21.80 33.83
N VAL A 8 8.38 22.99 33.49
CA VAL A 8 7.06 23.16 32.83
C VAL A 8 6.99 22.41 31.52
N VAL A 9 8.03 22.46 30.67
CA VAL A 9 8.05 21.72 29.40
C VAL A 9 8.01 20.21 29.63
N LEU A 10 8.76 19.68 30.60
CA LEU A 10 8.75 18.25 30.92
C LEU A 10 7.38 17.79 31.42
N LEU A 11 6.78 18.56 32.35
CA LEU A 11 5.43 18.28 32.84
C LEU A 11 4.39 18.32 31.71
N LEU A 12 4.44 19.36 30.90
CA LEU A 12 3.54 19.47 29.75
C LEU A 12 3.71 18.29 28.76
N THR A 13 4.95 17.90 28.45
CA THR A 13 5.21 16.74 27.61
C THR A 13 4.68 15.46 28.26
N ALA A 14 4.88 15.26 29.56
CA ALA A 14 4.34 14.08 30.24
C ALA A 14 2.80 14.07 30.22
N ILE A 15 2.16 15.20 30.48
CA ILE A 15 0.68 15.32 30.43
C ILE A 15 0.18 15.03 29.02
N ILE A 16 0.79 15.63 27.98
CA ILE A 16 0.42 15.40 26.59
C ILE A 16 0.62 13.92 26.22
N THR A 17 1.74 13.31 26.64
CA THR A 17 2.00 11.90 26.37
C THR A 17 0.93 11.01 26.99
N VAL A 18 0.60 11.21 28.28
CA VAL A 18 -0.44 10.44 28.97
C VAL A 18 -1.81 10.67 28.31
N PHE A 19 -2.13 11.93 27.98
CA PHE A 19 -3.39 12.27 27.33
C PHE A 19 -3.52 11.60 25.95
N LEU A 20 -2.48 11.65 25.10
CA LEU A 20 -2.50 11.00 23.79
C LEU A 20 -2.52 9.47 23.89
N CYS A 21 -1.80 8.88 24.87
CA CYS A 21 -1.88 7.45 25.12
C CYS A 21 -3.27 7.02 25.60
N TYR A 22 -3.90 7.83 26.46
CA TYR A 22 -5.28 7.62 26.91
C TYR A 22 -6.25 7.69 25.73
N THR A 23 -6.12 8.73 24.88
CA THR A 23 -6.94 8.90 23.69
C THR A 23 -6.76 7.72 22.70
N ALA A 24 -5.52 7.30 22.44
CA ALA A 24 -5.25 6.17 21.57
C ALA A 24 -5.77 4.83 22.13
N GLY A 25 -5.76 4.64 23.45
CA GLY A 25 -6.19 3.38 24.09
C GLY A 25 -7.69 3.29 24.32
N ILE A 26 -8.32 4.37 24.80
CA ILE A 26 -9.70 4.38 25.28
C ILE A 26 -10.60 5.27 24.39
N GLY A 27 -10.05 6.36 23.86
CA GLY A 27 -10.78 7.37 23.10
C GLY A 27 -11.31 8.52 23.94
N LEU A 28 -11.90 9.52 23.27
CA LEU A 28 -12.49 10.70 23.87
C LEU A 28 -14.01 10.64 23.74
N GLY A 29 -14.68 10.91 24.84
CA GLY A 29 -16.15 11.01 24.92
C GLY A 29 -16.88 9.65 24.75
N PRO A 30 -18.21 9.68 24.65
CA PRO A 30 -19.04 8.46 24.53
C PRO A 30 -18.78 7.68 23.24
N THR A 31 -18.34 8.36 22.18
CA THR A 31 -18.07 7.76 20.86
C THR A 31 -16.69 7.14 20.78
N GLY A 32 -15.82 7.30 21.79
CA GLY A 32 -14.46 6.77 21.78
C GLY A 32 -13.58 7.35 20.67
N THR A 33 -13.82 8.59 20.25
CA THR A 33 -13.08 9.24 19.15
C THR A 33 -11.57 9.22 19.41
N GLY A 34 -10.78 8.80 18.41
CA GLY A 34 -9.32 8.69 18.52
C GLY A 34 -8.83 7.35 19.07
N SER A 35 -9.72 6.44 19.47
CA SER A 35 -9.35 5.12 19.98
C SER A 35 -8.84 4.22 18.84
N ALA A 36 -7.81 3.43 19.15
CA ALA A 36 -7.32 2.40 18.25
C ALA A 36 -8.38 1.33 17.92
N LYS A 37 -9.35 1.12 18.82
CA LYS A 37 -10.46 0.17 18.61
C LYS A 37 -11.45 0.62 17.53
N ASN A 38 -11.52 1.93 17.27
CA ASN A 38 -12.43 2.53 16.31
C ASN A 38 -11.72 2.85 14.97
N ILE A 39 -10.52 2.34 14.75
CA ILE A 39 -9.86 2.42 13.45
C ILE A 39 -10.59 1.46 12.52
N LYS A 40 -11.00 1.95 11.36
CA LYS A 40 -11.59 1.09 10.32
C LYS A 40 -10.60 0.01 9.90
N THR A 41 -11.02 -1.23 9.92
CA THR A 41 -10.21 -2.38 9.50
C THR A 41 -10.57 -2.76 8.07
N GLY A 42 -9.57 -3.14 7.29
CA GLY A 42 -9.77 -3.71 5.96
C GLY A 42 -10.30 -5.14 6.07
N LEU A 43 -10.78 -5.66 4.96
CA LEU A 43 -11.33 -7.02 4.88
C LEU A 43 -10.36 -8.11 5.33
N ASP A 44 -9.07 -7.91 5.11
CA ASP A 44 -7.99 -8.79 5.58
C ASP A 44 -7.89 -8.87 7.12
N LEU A 45 -8.53 -7.96 7.84
CA LEU A 45 -8.55 -7.90 9.31
C LEU A 45 -9.94 -8.11 9.89
N SER A 46 -10.99 -7.61 9.26
CA SER A 46 -12.38 -7.76 9.73
C SER A 46 -13.06 -9.03 9.21
N GLY A 47 -12.45 -9.66 8.22
CA GLY A 47 -13.12 -10.69 7.44
C GLY A 47 -14.21 -10.10 6.54
N GLY A 48 -14.79 -10.92 5.68
CA GLY A 48 -15.84 -10.49 4.78
C GLY A 48 -15.56 -10.77 3.31
N VAL A 49 -16.30 -10.10 2.44
CA VAL A 49 -16.28 -10.29 0.99
C VAL A 49 -15.81 -9.02 0.27
N SER A 50 -14.90 -9.17 -0.68
CA SER A 50 -14.51 -8.13 -1.62
C SER A 50 -14.71 -8.62 -3.05
N ILE A 51 -15.38 -7.82 -3.86
CA ILE A 51 -15.60 -8.13 -5.28
C ILE A 51 -15.24 -6.91 -6.11
N THR A 52 -14.52 -7.12 -7.21
CA THR A 52 -14.32 -6.10 -8.23
C THR A 52 -15.00 -6.55 -9.51
N TYR A 53 -15.95 -5.76 -9.96
CA TYR A 53 -16.65 -5.93 -11.24
C TYR A 53 -16.10 -5.01 -12.31
N GLN A 54 -16.15 -5.46 -13.56
CA GLN A 54 -15.91 -4.66 -14.75
C GLN A 54 -17.19 -4.53 -15.56
N ALA A 55 -17.47 -3.35 -16.11
CA ALA A 55 -18.52 -3.17 -17.09
C ALA A 55 -18.18 -3.95 -18.37
N LYS A 56 -19.11 -4.75 -18.86
CA LYS A 56 -18.94 -5.43 -20.16
C LYS A 56 -18.91 -4.46 -21.34
N GLU A 57 -19.54 -3.31 -21.17
CA GLU A 57 -19.54 -2.25 -22.19
C GLU A 57 -18.19 -1.52 -22.22
N SER A 58 -17.67 -1.32 -23.43
CA SER A 58 -16.48 -0.51 -23.65
C SER A 58 -16.83 0.96 -23.52
N ASN A 59 -16.36 1.64 -22.46
CA ASN A 59 -16.62 3.03 -22.10
C ASN A 59 -18.07 3.30 -21.60
N PRO A 60 -18.46 2.73 -20.47
CA PRO A 60 -19.75 3.02 -19.84
C PRO A 60 -19.85 4.51 -19.49
N SER A 61 -21.07 5.06 -19.52
CA SER A 61 -21.26 6.45 -19.15
C SER A 61 -20.95 6.68 -17.68
N ALA A 62 -20.49 7.89 -17.33
CA ALA A 62 -20.20 8.22 -15.95
C ALA A 62 -21.47 8.22 -15.08
N GLU A 63 -22.64 8.46 -15.67
CA GLU A 63 -23.94 8.45 -15.04
C GLU A 63 -24.39 7.01 -14.73
N ASP A 64 -24.35 6.10 -15.71
CA ASP A 64 -24.70 4.68 -15.53
C ASP A 64 -23.78 4.00 -14.51
N MET A 65 -22.47 4.31 -14.54
CA MET A 65 -21.53 3.85 -13.53
C MET A 65 -21.88 4.33 -12.12
N SER A 66 -22.32 5.60 -11.99
CA SER A 66 -22.70 6.16 -10.68
C SER A 66 -24.02 5.57 -10.19
N ASP A 67 -24.96 5.33 -11.10
CA ASP A 67 -26.22 4.72 -10.78
C ASP A 67 -26.06 3.26 -10.37
N THR A 68 -25.20 2.53 -11.08
CA THR A 68 -24.83 1.14 -10.74
C THR A 68 -24.16 1.06 -9.38
N VAL A 69 -23.21 1.97 -9.06
CA VAL A 69 -22.59 2.06 -7.72
C VAL A 69 -23.64 2.31 -6.65
N TYR A 70 -24.55 3.25 -6.89
CA TYR A 70 -25.62 3.55 -5.94
C TYR A 70 -26.52 2.34 -5.69
N LYS A 71 -26.92 1.63 -6.76
CA LYS A 71 -27.78 0.42 -6.66
C LYS A 71 -27.07 -0.71 -5.91
N LEU A 72 -25.79 -0.97 -6.25
CA LEU A 72 -24.99 -1.96 -5.52
C LEU A 72 -24.78 -1.56 -4.05
N GLN A 73 -24.54 -0.28 -3.76
CA GLN A 73 -24.42 0.21 -2.39
C GLN A 73 -25.70 -0.09 -1.59
N LYS A 74 -26.86 0.16 -2.17
CA LYS A 74 -28.15 -0.15 -1.53
C LYS A 74 -28.38 -1.64 -1.32
N ARG A 75 -27.84 -2.47 -2.21
CA ARG A 75 -27.90 -3.94 -2.07
C ARG A 75 -27.04 -4.42 -0.92
N VAL A 76 -25.80 -3.96 -0.83
CA VAL A 76 -24.85 -4.41 0.19
C VAL A 76 -25.15 -3.88 1.59
N GLU A 77 -25.81 -2.73 1.71
CA GLU A 77 -26.25 -2.15 2.99
C GLU A 77 -27.17 -3.09 3.81
N GLN A 78 -27.86 -4.03 3.15
CA GLN A 78 -28.68 -5.03 3.86
C GLN A 78 -27.84 -6.10 4.56
N TYR A 79 -26.60 -6.35 4.10
CA TYR A 79 -25.71 -7.34 4.69
C TYR A 79 -24.80 -6.74 5.75
N SER A 80 -24.31 -5.52 5.50
CA SER A 80 -23.42 -4.81 6.43
C SER A 80 -23.61 -3.30 6.30
N THR A 81 -23.81 -2.63 7.43
CA THR A 81 -23.85 -1.15 7.48
C THR A 81 -22.49 -0.50 7.18
N GLU A 82 -21.42 -1.29 7.23
CA GLU A 82 -20.06 -0.85 6.93
C GLU A 82 -19.65 -1.16 5.48
N ALA A 83 -20.54 -1.77 4.70
CA ALA A 83 -20.30 -2.10 3.32
C ALA A 83 -20.06 -0.85 2.47
N GLN A 84 -19.13 -0.95 1.55
CA GLN A 84 -18.71 0.14 0.67
C GLN A 84 -18.72 -0.30 -0.79
N VAL A 85 -19.31 0.54 -1.65
CA VAL A 85 -19.25 0.39 -3.10
C VAL A 85 -18.69 1.65 -3.71
N TYR A 86 -17.64 1.52 -4.51
CA TYR A 86 -16.98 2.67 -5.11
C TYR A 86 -16.43 2.36 -6.51
N LYS A 87 -16.27 3.42 -7.30
CA LYS A 87 -15.66 3.29 -8.64
C LYS A 87 -14.15 3.07 -8.52
N GLU A 88 -13.65 2.13 -9.31
CA GLU A 88 -12.22 1.89 -9.49
C GLU A 88 -11.85 2.15 -10.98
N GLY A 89 -11.32 3.33 -11.28
CA GLY A 89 -11.08 3.75 -12.66
C GLY A 89 -12.34 4.21 -13.39
N SER A 90 -12.41 3.95 -14.70
CA SER A 90 -13.52 4.40 -15.56
C SER A 90 -14.64 3.38 -15.72
N ASP A 91 -14.34 2.09 -15.59
CA ASP A 91 -15.17 0.96 -16.00
C ASP A 91 -15.26 -0.16 -14.96
N ARG A 92 -14.76 0.08 -13.73
CA ARG A 92 -14.77 -0.91 -12.66
C ARG A 92 -15.51 -0.40 -11.42
N ILE A 93 -16.08 -1.34 -10.68
CA ILE A 93 -16.77 -1.10 -9.42
C ILE A 93 -16.22 -2.10 -8.40
N ALA A 94 -15.70 -1.57 -7.29
CA ALA A 94 -15.30 -2.35 -6.13
C ALA A 94 -16.42 -2.38 -5.11
N VAL A 95 -16.69 -3.57 -4.56
CA VAL A 95 -17.65 -3.84 -3.51
C VAL A 95 -16.93 -4.48 -2.34
N GLU A 96 -17.01 -3.89 -1.16
CA GLU A 96 -16.40 -4.39 0.06
C GLU A 96 -17.46 -4.52 1.15
N ILE A 97 -17.60 -5.73 1.71
CA ILE A 97 -18.62 -6.05 2.72
C ILE A 97 -17.92 -6.69 3.92
N PRO A 98 -17.48 -5.88 4.90
CA PRO A 98 -16.82 -6.40 6.09
C PRO A 98 -17.79 -7.11 7.05
N GLY A 99 -17.24 -8.08 7.81
CA GLY A 99 -17.91 -8.70 8.93
C GLY A 99 -19.00 -9.70 8.57
N VAL A 100 -19.10 -10.12 7.31
CA VAL A 100 -20.09 -11.13 6.89
C VAL A 100 -19.50 -12.54 7.00
N THR A 101 -20.34 -13.49 7.42
CA THR A 101 -19.94 -14.89 7.64
C THR A 101 -20.37 -15.82 6.50
N ASP A 102 -21.44 -15.47 5.78
CA ASP A 102 -21.95 -16.23 4.65
C ASP A 102 -21.63 -15.49 3.36
N ALA A 103 -20.44 -15.77 2.87
CA ALA A 103 -19.91 -15.09 1.70
C ALA A 103 -20.52 -15.60 0.40
N ASP A 104 -20.86 -16.89 0.32
CA ASP A 104 -21.37 -17.50 -0.89
C ASP A 104 -22.81 -17.06 -1.18
N ALA A 105 -23.65 -16.93 -0.16
CA ALA A 105 -24.97 -16.34 -0.34
C ALA A 105 -24.90 -14.91 -0.88
N ILE A 106 -23.92 -14.11 -0.42
CA ILE A 106 -23.73 -12.74 -0.88
C ILE A 106 -23.16 -12.69 -2.30
N LEU A 107 -22.18 -13.55 -2.60
CA LEU A 107 -21.62 -13.66 -3.95
C LEU A 107 -22.71 -14.10 -4.95
N ASN A 108 -23.57 -15.02 -4.56
CA ASN A 108 -24.72 -15.43 -5.35
C ASN A 108 -25.69 -14.28 -5.61
N ASP A 109 -25.95 -13.45 -4.61
CA ASP A 109 -26.85 -12.31 -4.72
C ASP A 109 -26.25 -11.14 -5.51
N LEU A 110 -24.94 -10.91 -5.40
CA LEU A 110 -24.26 -9.80 -6.04
C LEU A 110 -23.67 -10.17 -7.42
N GLY A 111 -23.27 -11.42 -7.61
CA GLY A 111 -22.60 -11.91 -8.81
C GLY A 111 -23.51 -12.02 -10.04
N LYS A 112 -24.83 -12.05 -9.82
CA LYS A 112 -25.79 -12.04 -10.93
C LYS A 112 -26.30 -10.62 -11.10
N PRO A 113 -26.05 -9.96 -12.23
CA PRO A 113 -26.73 -8.71 -12.54
C PRO A 113 -28.23 -9.02 -12.59
N GLY A 114 -28.92 -8.74 -11.49
CA GLY A 114 -30.33 -9.07 -11.34
C GLY A 114 -31.14 -8.53 -12.51
N SER A 115 -31.62 -9.41 -13.34
CA SER A 115 -32.55 -9.04 -14.39
C SER A 115 -33.96 -9.04 -13.82
N LEU A 116 -34.38 -7.89 -13.29
CA LEU A 116 -35.78 -7.70 -12.92
C LEU A 116 -36.60 -7.45 -14.18
N CYS A 117 -37.60 -8.26 -14.39
CA CYS A 117 -38.59 -7.99 -15.43
C CYS A 117 -40.01 -8.38 -14.96
N PHE A 118 -41.00 -7.74 -15.58
CA PHE A 118 -42.39 -8.04 -15.37
C PHE A 118 -42.89 -8.75 -16.64
N ILE A 119 -43.48 -9.92 -16.51
CA ILE A 119 -43.89 -10.71 -17.66
C ILE A 119 -45.39 -11.03 -17.61
N THR A 120 -46.02 -11.07 -18.78
CA THR A 120 -47.43 -11.46 -18.95
C THR A 120 -47.59 -13.00 -18.72
N MET A 121 -48.78 -13.44 -18.36
CA MET A 121 -49.06 -14.86 -18.12
C MET A 121 -48.92 -15.69 -19.39
N THR A 122 -49.32 -15.14 -20.55
CA THR A 122 -49.19 -15.77 -21.87
C THR A 122 -48.65 -14.79 -22.88
N ASP A 123 -48.01 -15.30 -23.93
CA ASP A 123 -47.70 -14.51 -25.12
C ASP A 123 -48.92 -14.24 -26.02
N ASP A 124 -48.73 -13.52 -27.12
CA ASP A 124 -49.79 -13.20 -28.08
C ASP A 124 -50.33 -14.44 -28.80
N ASP A 125 -49.55 -15.50 -28.87
CA ASP A 125 -49.92 -16.78 -29.49
C ASP A 125 -50.64 -17.70 -28.48
N GLY A 126 -50.77 -17.31 -27.22
CA GLY A 126 -51.45 -18.06 -26.16
C GLY A 126 -50.55 -19.08 -25.44
N ASN A 127 -49.27 -19.09 -25.67
CA ASN A 127 -48.32 -19.95 -24.96
C ASN A 127 -48.08 -19.40 -23.56
N ALA A 128 -48.05 -20.29 -22.55
CA ALA A 128 -47.83 -19.89 -21.17
C ALA A 128 -46.36 -19.48 -20.97
N ASN A 129 -46.15 -18.33 -20.35
CA ASN A 129 -44.82 -17.86 -19.91
C ASN A 129 -44.46 -18.39 -18.54
N PHE A 130 -45.44 -18.61 -17.69
CA PHE A 130 -45.26 -19.22 -16.38
C PHE A 130 -46.51 -20.03 -15.96
N SER A 131 -46.33 -20.91 -15.00
CA SER A 131 -47.39 -21.72 -14.45
C SER A 131 -47.32 -21.79 -12.92
N SER A 132 -48.48 -21.94 -12.29
CA SER A 132 -48.57 -22.16 -10.83
C SER A 132 -48.30 -23.62 -10.51
N THR A 133 -47.41 -23.84 -9.54
CA THR A 133 -47.19 -25.13 -8.89
C THR A 133 -47.79 -25.10 -7.49
N GLY A 134 -48.00 -26.25 -6.86
CA GLY A 134 -48.63 -26.32 -5.50
C GLY A 134 -47.84 -25.53 -4.43
N SER A 135 -46.61 -25.13 -4.69
CA SER A 135 -45.71 -24.43 -3.79
C SER A 135 -45.24 -23.03 -4.30
N GLY A 136 -45.71 -22.56 -5.45
CA GLY A 136 -45.29 -21.26 -6.03
C GLY A 136 -45.51 -21.15 -7.54
N TYR A 137 -44.69 -20.40 -8.20
CA TYR A 137 -44.70 -20.19 -9.67
C TYR A 137 -43.39 -20.65 -10.28
N VAL A 138 -43.44 -21.20 -11.49
CA VAL A 138 -42.24 -21.54 -12.30
C VAL A 138 -42.38 -21.04 -13.70
N LEU A 139 -41.26 -20.60 -14.29
CA LEU A 139 -41.21 -20.24 -15.70
C LEU A 139 -41.49 -21.46 -16.57
N ALA A 140 -42.31 -21.28 -17.58
CA ALA A 140 -42.63 -22.31 -18.56
C ALA A 140 -41.64 -22.34 -19.72
N ARG A 141 -40.95 -21.21 -19.96
CA ARG A 141 -39.97 -21.00 -21.01
C ARG A 141 -38.80 -20.21 -20.44
N SER A 142 -37.68 -20.16 -21.17
CA SER A 142 -36.53 -19.33 -20.79
C SER A 142 -36.88 -17.83 -20.88
N LEU A 143 -36.22 -16.97 -20.06
CA LEU A 143 -36.47 -15.53 -20.13
C LEU A 143 -36.10 -14.92 -21.47
N ASP A 144 -35.13 -15.49 -22.20
CA ASP A 144 -34.76 -15.01 -23.53
C ASP A 144 -35.88 -15.27 -24.55
N GLU A 145 -36.50 -16.45 -24.51
CA GLU A 145 -37.66 -16.76 -25.32
C GLU A 145 -38.87 -15.88 -24.99
N ILE A 146 -39.06 -15.54 -23.70
CA ILE A 146 -40.12 -14.65 -23.26
C ILE A 146 -39.87 -13.20 -23.70
N ARG A 147 -38.61 -12.76 -23.76
CA ARG A 147 -38.25 -11.44 -24.34
C ARG A 147 -38.46 -11.38 -25.81
N GLU A 148 -38.05 -12.39 -26.57
CA GLU A 148 -38.24 -12.47 -27.99
C GLU A 148 -39.73 -12.49 -28.39
N SER A 149 -40.59 -13.08 -27.54
CA SER A 149 -42.05 -13.05 -27.73
C SER A 149 -42.73 -11.73 -27.41
N GLY A 150 -41.97 -10.71 -26.91
CA GLY A 150 -42.55 -9.43 -26.52
C GLY A 150 -43.38 -9.49 -25.22
N SER A 151 -43.30 -10.57 -24.47
CA SER A 151 -44.09 -10.79 -23.23
C SER A 151 -43.55 -10.08 -21.99
N VAL A 152 -42.38 -9.41 -22.10
CA VAL A 152 -41.83 -8.56 -21.04
C VAL A 152 -42.46 -7.18 -21.15
N VAL A 153 -43.21 -6.79 -20.12
CA VAL A 153 -43.99 -5.55 -20.07
C VAL A 153 -43.26 -4.39 -19.38
N LEU A 154 -42.38 -4.69 -18.41
CA LEU A 154 -41.50 -3.75 -17.75
C LEU A 154 -40.16 -4.42 -17.48
N GLU A 155 -39.12 -3.62 -17.57
CA GLU A 155 -37.80 -3.97 -17.05
C GLU A 155 -37.50 -3.19 -15.76
N GLY A 156 -36.49 -3.60 -15.01
CA GLY A 156 -36.12 -2.94 -13.79
C GLY A 156 -35.76 -1.46 -13.98
N THR A 157 -35.25 -1.08 -15.15
CA THR A 157 -34.97 0.32 -15.53
C THR A 157 -36.23 1.19 -15.63
N ASP A 158 -37.40 0.58 -15.81
CA ASP A 158 -38.70 1.28 -15.88
C ASP A 158 -39.24 1.62 -14.47
N VAL A 159 -38.65 1.08 -13.41
CA VAL A 159 -39.05 1.33 -12.01
C VAL A 159 -38.15 2.40 -11.39
N LYS A 160 -38.76 3.50 -10.91
CA LYS A 160 -38.08 4.60 -10.25
C LYS A 160 -37.83 4.36 -8.76
N ASP A 161 -38.81 3.81 -8.06
CA ASP A 161 -38.73 3.51 -6.61
C ASP A 161 -39.73 2.41 -6.23
N ALA A 162 -39.41 1.67 -5.16
CA ALA A 162 -40.26 0.66 -4.57
C ALA A 162 -40.16 0.71 -3.04
N GLN A 163 -41.28 0.74 -2.32
CA GLN A 163 -41.31 0.81 -0.85
C GLN A 163 -42.23 -0.26 -0.30
N GLY A 164 -41.67 -1.18 0.51
CA GLY A 164 -42.43 -2.21 1.21
C GLY A 164 -42.82 -1.74 2.61
N GLY A 165 -44.07 -2.04 3.00
CA GLY A 165 -44.54 -1.68 4.32
C GLY A 165 -45.94 -2.16 4.64
N ALA A 166 -46.42 -1.77 5.82
CA ALA A 166 -47.78 -1.98 6.22
C ALA A 166 -48.61 -0.73 5.84
N PHE A 167 -49.57 -0.91 4.97
CA PHE A 167 -50.47 0.13 4.50
C PHE A 167 -51.85 -0.08 5.12
N GLN A 168 -52.55 0.98 5.37
CA GLN A 168 -53.92 0.97 5.87
C GLN A 168 -54.76 1.95 5.04
N SER A 169 -55.65 1.40 4.23
CA SER A 169 -56.48 2.20 3.30
C SER A 169 -57.48 3.08 4.01
N ASP A 170 -58.02 2.62 5.16
CA ASP A 170 -58.94 3.39 6.00
C ASP A 170 -58.72 3.05 7.50
N LYS A 171 -59.11 3.99 8.38
CA LYS A 171 -58.98 3.81 9.84
C LYS A 171 -59.65 2.54 10.41
N ASN A 172 -60.52 1.89 9.65
CA ASN A 172 -61.27 0.66 10.05
C ASN A 172 -60.89 -0.58 9.25
N SER A 173 -59.98 -0.51 8.28
CA SER A 173 -59.51 -1.64 7.51
C SER A 173 -58.33 -2.34 8.23
N SER A 174 -58.23 -3.68 8.02
CA SER A 174 -57.04 -4.42 8.48
C SER A 174 -55.77 -3.90 7.80
N ARG A 175 -54.66 -3.94 8.53
CA ARG A 175 -53.35 -3.65 7.95
C ARG A 175 -53.05 -4.66 6.85
N GLU A 176 -52.78 -4.15 5.66
CA GLU A 176 -52.29 -4.95 4.51
C GLU A 176 -50.82 -4.70 4.31
N TYR A 177 -50.06 -5.75 4.05
CA TYR A 177 -48.66 -5.62 3.69
C TYR A 177 -48.57 -5.53 2.18
N ALA A 178 -47.87 -4.49 1.71
CA ALA A 178 -47.82 -4.20 0.29
C ALA A 178 -46.50 -3.56 -0.11
N VAL A 179 -46.20 -3.63 -1.39
CA VAL A 179 -45.11 -2.86 -2.02
C VAL A 179 -45.70 -1.77 -2.88
N SER A 180 -45.39 -0.54 -2.60
CA SER A 180 -45.73 0.62 -3.44
C SER A 180 -44.64 0.84 -4.49
N LEU A 181 -45.01 0.87 -5.77
CA LEU A 181 -44.12 1.10 -6.91
C LEU A 181 -44.33 2.51 -7.43
N THR A 182 -43.25 3.14 -7.80
CA THR A 182 -43.23 4.40 -8.59
C THR A 182 -42.45 4.12 -9.87
N LEU A 183 -43.07 4.35 -11.02
CA LEU A 183 -42.50 4.08 -12.34
C LEU A 183 -41.84 5.34 -12.91
N THR A 184 -40.93 5.16 -13.87
CA THR A 184 -40.41 6.25 -14.72
C THR A 184 -41.53 6.71 -15.72
N ASP A 185 -41.35 7.84 -16.40
CA ASP A 185 -42.32 8.31 -17.37
C ASP A 185 -42.53 7.33 -18.53
N GLU A 186 -41.47 6.64 -18.96
CA GLU A 186 -41.55 5.58 -19.97
C GLU A 186 -42.20 4.31 -19.40
N GLY A 187 -41.83 3.90 -18.21
CA GLY A 187 -42.42 2.77 -17.53
C GLY A 187 -43.89 2.94 -17.24
N LYS A 188 -44.32 4.17 -16.94
CA LYS A 188 -45.75 4.53 -16.76
C LYS A 188 -46.56 4.24 -18.01
N THR A 189 -46.04 4.57 -19.19
CA THR A 189 -46.75 4.34 -20.45
C THR A 189 -46.84 2.84 -20.75
N LYS A 190 -45.70 2.14 -20.67
CA LYS A 190 -45.65 0.67 -20.89
C LYS A 190 -46.56 -0.08 -19.94
N PHE A 191 -46.57 0.32 -18.65
CA PHE A 191 -47.39 -0.36 -17.65
C PHE A 191 -48.89 -0.06 -17.76
N ALA A 192 -49.23 1.12 -18.20
CA ALA A 192 -50.64 1.46 -18.49
C ALA A 192 -51.18 0.54 -19.58
N ASP A 193 -50.49 0.44 -20.72
CA ASP A 193 -50.88 -0.42 -21.85
C ASP A 193 -50.92 -1.89 -21.42
N ALA A 194 -49.90 -2.35 -20.69
CA ALA A 194 -49.81 -3.72 -20.23
C ALA A 194 -50.91 -4.09 -19.21
N THR A 195 -51.23 -3.20 -18.27
CA THR A 195 -52.27 -3.47 -17.27
C THR A 195 -53.68 -3.37 -17.90
N GLU A 196 -53.91 -2.49 -18.88
CA GLU A 196 -55.18 -2.42 -19.62
C GLU A 196 -55.43 -3.73 -20.41
N ALA A 197 -54.40 -4.25 -21.09
CA ALA A 197 -54.50 -5.54 -21.83
C ALA A 197 -54.63 -6.78 -20.95
N ASN A 198 -54.20 -6.73 -19.70
CA ASN A 198 -54.14 -7.88 -18.80
C ASN A 198 -55.07 -7.75 -17.56
N VAL A 199 -56.12 -6.92 -17.61
CA VAL A 199 -57.09 -6.88 -16.50
C VAL A 199 -57.69 -8.26 -16.21
N GLY A 200 -57.64 -8.65 -14.97
CA GLY A 200 -58.09 -9.97 -14.50
C GLY A 200 -57.08 -11.12 -14.67
N LYS A 201 -55.98 -10.92 -15.35
CA LYS A 201 -54.85 -11.85 -15.45
C LYS A 201 -53.75 -11.51 -14.46
N GLN A 202 -52.72 -12.37 -14.40
CA GLN A 202 -51.52 -12.12 -13.57
C GLN A 202 -50.38 -11.55 -14.42
N ILE A 203 -49.61 -10.68 -13.81
CA ILE A 203 -48.31 -10.23 -14.30
C ILE A 203 -47.29 -10.72 -13.27
N ALA A 204 -46.37 -11.59 -13.70
CA ALA A 204 -45.34 -12.11 -12.79
C ALA A 204 -44.13 -11.16 -12.73
N ILE A 205 -43.61 -11.03 -11.53
CA ILE A 205 -42.36 -10.30 -11.25
C ILE A 205 -41.26 -11.34 -11.19
N VAL A 206 -40.35 -11.27 -12.13
CA VAL A 206 -39.24 -12.23 -12.26
C VAL A 206 -37.94 -11.53 -11.95
N TYR A 207 -37.14 -12.15 -11.13
CA TYR A 207 -35.80 -11.73 -10.77
C TYR A 207 -34.87 -12.94 -10.91
N ASP A 208 -33.83 -12.81 -11.73
CA ASP A 208 -32.83 -13.87 -11.95
C ASP A 208 -33.43 -15.27 -12.28
N ASN A 209 -34.33 -15.30 -13.24
CA ASN A 209 -35.05 -16.53 -13.65
C ASN A 209 -35.98 -17.12 -12.57
N GLN A 210 -36.16 -16.45 -11.43
CA GLN A 210 -37.09 -16.86 -10.39
C GLN A 210 -38.31 -15.94 -10.34
N ILE A 211 -39.49 -16.49 -10.25
CA ILE A 211 -40.70 -15.68 -10.06
C ILE A 211 -40.85 -15.36 -8.59
N LEU A 212 -40.69 -14.10 -8.24
CA LEU A 212 -40.83 -13.59 -6.86
C LEU A 212 -42.30 -13.48 -6.45
N SER A 213 -43.15 -13.03 -7.37
CA SER A 213 -44.55 -12.82 -7.14
C SER A 213 -45.30 -12.76 -8.48
N ALA A 214 -46.59 -13.12 -8.51
CA ALA A 214 -47.44 -13.03 -9.67
C ALA A 214 -48.78 -12.37 -9.29
N PRO A 215 -48.81 -11.06 -9.00
CA PRO A 215 -50.01 -10.36 -8.60
C PRO A 215 -51.04 -10.30 -9.73
N LYS A 216 -52.32 -10.31 -9.39
CA LYS A 216 -53.43 -10.14 -10.31
C LYS A 216 -53.65 -8.66 -10.61
N VAL A 217 -53.85 -8.33 -11.89
CA VAL A 217 -54.21 -7.00 -12.32
C VAL A 217 -55.68 -6.77 -12.03
N ASN A 218 -56.00 -5.84 -11.13
CA ASN A 218 -57.40 -5.55 -10.77
C ASN A 218 -58.03 -4.51 -11.69
N GLU A 219 -57.23 -3.52 -12.13
CA GLU A 219 -57.66 -2.44 -13.00
C GLU A 219 -56.46 -1.87 -13.81
N ALA A 220 -56.72 -1.10 -14.86
CA ALA A 220 -55.66 -0.43 -15.63
C ALA A 220 -54.99 0.66 -14.80
N ILE A 221 -53.64 0.65 -14.74
CA ILE A 221 -52.84 1.54 -13.89
C ILE A 221 -52.23 2.62 -14.77
N THR A 222 -52.89 3.75 -14.92
CA THR A 222 -52.43 4.86 -15.74
C THR A 222 -51.63 5.93 -14.98
N GLY A 223 -51.61 5.84 -13.65
CA GLY A 223 -51.02 6.87 -12.79
C GLY A 223 -49.48 6.81 -12.61
N GLY A 224 -48.83 5.71 -13.03
CA GLY A 224 -47.43 5.50 -12.80
C GLY A 224 -47.08 5.13 -11.34
N GLN A 225 -48.10 4.92 -10.51
CA GLN A 225 -48.02 4.36 -9.17
C GLN A 225 -48.84 3.08 -9.08
N ALA A 226 -48.25 2.02 -8.56
CA ALA A 226 -48.89 0.73 -8.42
C ALA A 226 -48.67 0.19 -7.01
N GLN A 227 -49.56 -0.71 -6.54
CA GLN A 227 -49.38 -1.42 -5.30
C GLN A 227 -49.45 -2.92 -5.54
N ILE A 228 -48.46 -3.65 -5.02
CA ILE A 228 -48.46 -5.10 -5.00
C ILE A 228 -48.91 -5.51 -3.60
N THR A 229 -50.09 -6.12 -3.49
CA THR A 229 -50.70 -6.55 -2.23
C THR A 229 -50.62 -8.08 -2.07
N GLY A 230 -50.96 -8.58 -0.90
CA GLY A 230 -51.03 -10.02 -0.63
C GLY A 230 -49.80 -10.63 0.02
N MET A 231 -48.89 -9.76 0.55
CA MET A 231 -47.76 -10.21 1.36
C MET A 231 -48.20 -10.70 2.74
N SER A 232 -47.50 -11.71 3.26
CA SER A 232 -47.82 -12.30 4.56
C SER A 232 -47.24 -11.50 5.73
N SER A 233 -46.19 -10.72 5.49
CA SER A 233 -45.50 -9.93 6.53
C SER A 233 -44.91 -8.61 5.97
N VAL A 234 -44.55 -7.70 6.89
CA VAL A 234 -43.78 -6.49 6.54
C VAL A 234 -42.44 -6.85 5.95
N GLU A 235 -41.83 -7.90 6.48
CA GLU A 235 -40.52 -8.36 6.04
C GLU A 235 -40.53 -8.85 4.58
N GLU A 236 -41.55 -9.64 4.22
CA GLU A 236 -41.79 -10.08 2.84
C GLU A 236 -41.97 -8.91 1.89
N ALA A 237 -42.79 -7.91 2.30
CA ALA A 237 -43.00 -6.70 1.52
C ALA A 237 -41.70 -5.85 1.35
N GLN A 238 -40.90 -5.73 2.40
CA GLN A 238 -39.64 -5.01 2.37
C GLN A 238 -38.61 -5.74 1.50
N ASN A 239 -38.52 -7.05 1.58
CA ASN A 239 -37.65 -7.86 0.74
C ASN A 239 -38.02 -7.72 -0.74
N LEU A 240 -39.31 -7.90 -1.08
CA LEU A 240 -39.78 -7.71 -2.45
C LEU A 240 -39.53 -6.29 -2.97
N ALA A 241 -39.81 -5.27 -2.15
CA ALA A 241 -39.52 -3.88 -2.52
C ALA A 241 -38.01 -3.65 -2.71
N SER A 242 -37.19 -4.32 -1.92
CA SER A 242 -35.74 -4.28 -2.06
C SER A 242 -35.28 -4.89 -3.38
N TYR A 243 -35.74 -6.08 -3.73
CA TYR A 243 -35.47 -6.71 -5.02
C TYR A 243 -35.91 -5.83 -6.21
N ILE A 244 -37.08 -5.23 -6.11
CA ILE A 244 -37.61 -4.35 -7.16
C ILE A 244 -36.80 -3.05 -7.28
N ARG A 245 -36.44 -2.43 -6.15
CA ARG A 245 -35.65 -1.20 -6.10
C ARG A 245 -34.25 -1.35 -6.63
N ILE A 246 -33.63 -2.52 -6.37
CA ILE A 246 -32.34 -2.89 -6.86
C ILE A 246 -32.35 -2.97 -8.40
N GLY A 247 -33.47 -3.37 -8.99
CA GLY A 247 -33.74 -3.32 -10.43
C GLY A 247 -32.68 -4.00 -11.29
N SER A 248 -32.79 -3.93 -12.58
CA SER A 248 -31.66 -4.23 -13.47
C SER A 248 -30.58 -3.17 -13.25
N LEU A 249 -29.34 -3.62 -13.10
CA LEU A 249 -28.19 -2.72 -13.13
C LEU A 249 -28.19 -1.97 -14.47
N SER A 250 -27.83 -0.70 -14.46
CA SER A 250 -27.76 0.09 -15.68
C SER A 250 -26.66 -0.40 -16.62
N ILE A 251 -25.72 -1.19 -16.11
CA ILE A 251 -24.56 -1.76 -16.82
C ILE A 251 -24.46 -3.24 -16.47
N GLU A 252 -24.24 -4.08 -17.48
CA GLU A 252 -23.86 -5.47 -17.27
C GLU A 252 -22.43 -5.56 -16.69
N LEU A 253 -22.26 -6.32 -15.62
CA LEU A 253 -21.02 -6.46 -14.88
C LEU A 253 -20.45 -7.86 -15.05
N GLU A 254 -19.12 -7.95 -15.12
CA GLU A 254 -18.36 -9.18 -15.10
C GLU A 254 -17.44 -9.19 -13.88
N GLU A 255 -17.39 -10.30 -13.14
CA GLU A 255 -16.50 -10.46 -12.01
C GLU A 255 -15.05 -10.55 -12.48
N LEU A 256 -14.21 -9.59 -12.04
CA LEU A 256 -12.78 -9.61 -12.31
C LEU A 256 -11.97 -10.20 -11.15
N ARG A 257 -12.43 -9.95 -9.95
CA ARG A 257 -11.78 -10.41 -8.73
C ARG A 257 -12.83 -10.60 -7.64
N SER A 258 -12.73 -11.69 -6.90
CA SER A 258 -13.43 -11.88 -5.63
C SER A 258 -12.47 -12.41 -4.58
N SER A 259 -12.72 -12.05 -3.34
CA SER A 259 -11.94 -12.50 -2.20
C SER A 259 -12.87 -12.65 -1.01
N VAL A 260 -12.83 -13.81 -0.38
CA VAL A 260 -13.52 -14.14 0.84
C VAL A 260 -12.50 -14.35 1.93
N VAL A 261 -12.64 -13.65 3.04
CA VAL A 261 -11.71 -13.73 4.17
C VAL A 261 -12.47 -14.06 5.44
N ALA A 262 -12.05 -15.12 6.13
CA ALA A 262 -12.64 -15.49 7.42
C ALA A 262 -12.26 -14.49 8.52
N ALA A 263 -13.24 -14.00 9.27
CA ALA A 263 -13.04 -12.99 10.33
C ALA A 263 -12.08 -13.46 11.44
N GLN A 264 -12.09 -14.75 11.76
CA GLN A 264 -11.23 -15.33 12.80
C GLN A 264 -9.73 -15.16 12.49
N LEU A 265 -9.33 -15.28 11.23
CA LEU A 265 -7.93 -15.10 10.81
C LEU A 265 -7.47 -13.65 11.00
N GLY A 266 -8.35 -12.70 10.79
CA GLY A 266 -8.06 -11.27 10.98
C GLY A 266 -7.88 -10.89 12.45
N GLU A 267 -8.71 -11.41 13.36
CA GLU A 267 -8.60 -11.15 14.79
C GLU A 267 -7.29 -11.69 15.38
N GLU A 268 -6.89 -12.90 14.98
CA GLU A 268 -5.60 -13.47 15.35
C GLU A 268 -4.44 -12.61 14.83
N ALA A 269 -4.52 -12.14 13.60
CA ALA A 269 -3.51 -11.27 12.99
C ALA A 269 -3.38 -9.93 13.72
N ILE A 270 -4.48 -9.32 14.16
CA ILE A 270 -4.46 -8.08 14.95
C ILE A 270 -3.78 -8.33 16.31
N SER A 271 -4.22 -9.36 17.04
CA SER A 271 -3.71 -9.60 18.40
C SER A 271 -2.21 -9.92 18.42
N THR A 272 -1.75 -10.79 17.52
CA THR A 272 -0.32 -11.15 17.39
C THR A 272 0.53 -9.97 16.93
N SER A 273 0.02 -9.15 15.99
CA SER A 273 0.72 -7.98 15.50
C SER A 273 0.83 -6.87 16.54
N VAL A 274 -0.23 -6.62 17.31
CA VAL A 274 -0.19 -5.67 18.44
C VAL A 274 0.83 -6.12 19.48
N MET A 275 0.85 -7.41 19.83
CA MET A 275 1.86 -7.97 20.73
C MET A 275 3.27 -7.79 20.17
N ALA A 276 3.49 -8.08 18.88
CA ALA A 276 4.77 -7.89 18.21
C ALA A 276 5.21 -6.43 18.25
N GLY A 277 4.29 -5.50 17.95
CA GLY A 277 4.56 -4.06 18.01
C GLY A 277 4.97 -3.59 19.39
N LEU A 278 4.27 -4.02 20.44
CA LEU A 278 4.58 -3.66 21.84
C LEU A 278 5.94 -4.24 22.28
N ILE A 279 6.18 -5.52 22.03
CA ILE A 279 7.46 -6.16 22.38
C ILE A 279 8.61 -5.49 21.64
N GLY A 280 8.46 -5.28 20.33
CA GLY A 280 9.45 -4.58 19.52
C GLY A 280 9.73 -3.17 20.00
N LEU A 281 8.69 -2.39 20.31
CA LEU A 281 8.81 -1.03 20.87
C LEU A 281 9.62 -1.04 22.17
N VAL A 282 9.31 -1.94 23.10
CA VAL A 282 10.04 -2.06 24.38
C VAL A 282 11.51 -2.42 24.16
N ILE A 283 11.80 -3.39 23.30
CA ILE A 283 13.19 -3.80 22.99
C ILE A 283 13.96 -2.63 22.39
N VAL A 284 13.37 -1.91 21.45
CA VAL A 284 14.01 -0.75 20.80
C VAL A 284 14.23 0.39 21.80
N ILE A 285 13.28 0.69 22.71
CA ILE A 285 13.48 1.69 23.76
C ILE A 285 14.64 1.29 24.67
N ILE A 286 14.69 0.04 25.12
CA ILE A 286 15.79 -0.47 25.95
C ILE A 286 17.12 -0.34 25.21
N PHE A 287 17.18 -0.76 23.95
CA PHE A 287 18.37 -0.60 23.12
C PHE A 287 18.83 0.85 23.04
N MET A 288 17.91 1.79 22.81
CA MET A 288 18.24 3.22 22.75
C MET A 288 18.76 3.77 24.07
N ILE A 289 18.20 3.34 25.21
CA ILE A 289 18.65 3.76 26.54
C ILE A 289 20.08 3.23 26.79
N ILE A 290 20.36 1.99 26.44
CA ILE A 290 21.70 1.39 26.63
C ILE A 290 22.74 2.11 25.76
N MET A 291 22.42 2.40 24.51
CA MET A 291 23.36 3.02 23.55
C MET A 291 23.56 4.50 23.76
N TYR A 292 22.49 5.24 24.07
CA TYR A 292 22.49 6.71 24.09
C TYR A 292 22.23 7.31 25.47
N ARG A 293 21.94 6.49 26.52
CA ARG A 293 21.67 6.92 27.89
C ARG A 293 20.48 7.88 27.96
N LEU A 294 20.67 9.11 28.50
CA LEU A 294 19.61 10.12 28.65
C LEU A 294 18.94 10.49 27.28
N PRO A 295 19.67 10.77 26.20
CA PRO A 295 19.05 10.89 24.88
C PRO A 295 18.20 9.67 24.48
N GLY A 296 18.58 8.45 24.87
CA GLY A 296 17.78 7.25 24.64
C GLY A 296 16.42 7.27 25.34
N VAL A 297 16.36 7.81 26.56
CA VAL A 297 15.07 8.03 27.26
C VAL A 297 14.20 9.02 26.49
N VAL A 298 14.80 10.10 25.96
CA VAL A 298 14.07 11.07 25.12
C VAL A 298 13.54 10.42 23.84
N ALA A 299 14.32 9.51 23.22
CA ALA A 299 13.83 8.73 22.09
C ALA A 299 12.64 7.84 22.48
N GLY A 300 12.68 7.21 23.64
CA GLY A 300 11.57 6.39 24.15
C GLY A 300 10.27 7.20 24.29
N VAL A 301 10.34 8.39 24.87
CA VAL A 301 9.18 9.30 24.95
C VAL A 301 8.69 9.70 23.54
N ALA A 302 9.60 10.02 22.63
CA ALA A 302 9.25 10.39 21.27
C ALA A 302 8.60 9.24 20.50
N LEU A 303 9.02 7.99 20.74
CA LEU A 303 8.43 6.80 20.13
C LEU A 303 7.03 6.48 20.65
N ILE A 304 6.82 6.62 21.96
CA ILE A 304 5.49 6.45 22.57
C ILE A 304 4.53 7.50 21.99
N LEU A 305 4.96 8.76 21.92
CA LEU A 305 4.18 9.82 21.28
C LEU A 305 3.93 9.55 19.78
N TYR A 306 4.94 9.06 19.07
CA TYR A 306 4.82 8.68 17.68
C TYR A 306 3.70 7.65 17.49
N THR A 307 3.74 6.56 18.25
CA THR A 307 2.74 5.48 18.16
C THR A 307 1.34 6.01 18.47
N ALA A 308 1.18 6.79 19.55
CA ALA A 308 -0.11 7.36 19.91
C ALA A 308 -0.66 8.31 18.82
N ILE A 309 0.19 9.20 18.28
CA ILE A 309 -0.23 10.14 17.22
C ILE A 309 -0.62 9.39 15.94
N VAL A 310 0.14 8.37 15.54
CA VAL A 310 -0.19 7.56 14.34
C VAL A 310 -1.56 6.91 14.51
N LEU A 311 -1.83 6.24 15.62
CA LEU A 311 -3.11 5.57 15.87
C LEU A 311 -4.29 6.56 15.88
N ILE A 312 -4.13 7.71 16.58
CA ILE A 312 -5.16 8.75 16.62
C ILE A 312 -5.41 9.32 15.21
N THR A 313 -4.35 9.51 14.43
CA THR A 313 -4.46 10.08 13.08
C THR A 313 -5.15 9.12 12.11
N LEU A 314 -4.89 7.81 12.23
CA LEU A 314 -5.60 6.80 11.42
C LEU A 314 -7.10 6.86 11.67
N ASN A 315 -7.53 6.92 12.94
CA ASN A 315 -8.93 7.07 13.27
C ASN A 315 -9.52 8.42 12.81
N ALA A 316 -8.78 9.52 13.01
CA ALA A 316 -9.26 10.88 12.70
C ALA A 316 -9.45 11.13 11.19
N PHE A 317 -8.71 10.44 10.33
CA PHE A 317 -8.80 10.55 8.87
C PHE A 317 -9.50 9.37 8.22
N ASP A 318 -10.16 8.50 8.99
CA ASP A 318 -10.85 7.30 8.51
C ASP A 318 -9.97 6.42 7.60
N ILE A 319 -8.68 6.33 7.90
CA ILE A 319 -7.76 5.53 7.10
C ILE A 319 -7.94 4.06 7.46
N THR A 320 -8.33 3.25 6.49
CA THR A 320 -8.51 1.82 6.64
C THR A 320 -7.19 1.12 6.95
N LEU A 321 -7.16 0.41 8.07
CA LEU A 321 -6.02 -0.38 8.51
C LEU A 321 -6.07 -1.77 7.88
N THR A 322 -5.05 -2.12 7.12
CA THR A 322 -4.88 -3.43 6.48
C THR A 322 -3.77 -4.23 7.15
N LEU A 323 -3.69 -5.53 6.89
CA LEU A 323 -2.63 -6.39 7.42
C LEU A 323 -1.22 -5.87 7.06
N PRO A 324 -0.92 -5.54 5.79
CA PRO A 324 0.32 -4.84 5.46
C PRO A 324 0.42 -3.47 6.12
N GLY A 325 -0.69 -2.77 6.35
CA GLY A 325 -0.74 -1.49 7.05
C GLY A 325 -0.24 -1.59 8.49
N ILE A 326 -0.62 -2.65 9.22
CA ILE A 326 -0.07 -2.92 10.56
C ILE A 326 1.45 -3.14 10.49
N ALA A 327 1.91 -3.94 9.52
CA ALA A 327 3.34 -4.13 9.30
C ALA A 327 4.04 -2.79 8.99
N GLY A 328 3.39 -1.89 8.25
CA GLY A 328 3.86 -0.53 7.98
C GLY A 328 4.00 0.33 9.25
N ILE A 329 3.06 0.25 10.19
CA ILE A 329 3.15 0.95 11.49
C ILE A 329 4.32 0.41 12.30
N ILE A 330 4.46 -0.92 12.41
CA ILE A 330 5.53 -1.57 13.17
C ILE A 330 6.90 -1.24 12.58
N LEU A 331 7.03 -1.31 11.26
CA LEU A 331 8.22 -0.86 10.55
C LEU A 331 8.49 0.63 10.78
N GLY A 332 7.43 1.45 10.77
CA GLY A 332 7.47 2.87 11.03
C GLY A 332 8.03 3.21 12.41
N ILE A 333 7.73 2.40 13.46
CA ILE A 333 8.35 2.52 14.79
C ILE A 333 9.88 2.35 14.68
N GLY A 334 10.34 1.33 13.94
CA GLY A 334 11.77 1.10 13.68
C GLY A 334 12.44 2.29 12.99
N MET A 335 11.79 2.84 11.96
CA MET A 335 12.29 4.00 11.21
C MET A 335 12.20 5.31 11.99
N ALA A 336 11.23 5.48 12.90
CA ALA A 336 11.10 6.67 13.73
C ALA A 336 12.28 6.88 14.69
N VAL A 337 13.00 5.81 15.03
CA VAL A 337 14.23 5.87 15.82
C VAL A 337 15.38 6.46 15.02
N ASP A 338 15.43 6.26 13.72
CA ASP A 338 16.56 6.61 12.86
C ASP A 338 16.93 8.10 12.95
N ALA A 339 15.94 8.98 12.88
CA ALA A 339 16.14 10.41 13.05
C ALA A 339 16.78 10.76 14.41
N ASN A 340 16.35 10.09 15.49
CA ASN A 340 16.90 10.28 16.84
C ASN A 340 18.34 9.77 16.93
N VAL A 341 18.64 8.60 16.32
CA VAL A 341 20.00 8.04 16.24
C VAL A 341 20.95 9.02 15.54
N ILE A 342 20.51 9.61 14.42
CA ILE A 342 21.31 10.60 13.67
C ILE A 342 21.61 11.83 14.53
N ILE A 343 20.61 12.38 15.24
CA ILE A 343 20.77 13.53 16.12
C ILE A 343 21.73 13.22 17.27
N TYR A 344 21.51 12.08 17.94
CA TYR A 344 22.27 11.75 19.15
C TYR A 344 23.72 11.36 18.84
N ALA A 345 23.95 10.65 17.76
CA ALA A 345 25.30 10.39 17.27
C ALA A 345 26.06 11.71 17.01
N ARG A 346 25.37 12.69 16.41
CA ARG A 346 25.98 14.01 16.16
C ARG A 346 26.24 14.80 17.44
N ILE A 347 25.35 14.72 18.44
CA ILE A 347 25.59 15.31 19.76
C ILE A 347 26.83 14.68 20.42
N GLN A 348 26.98 13.35 20.35
CA GLN A 348 28.16 12.66 20.89
C GLN A 348 29.46 13.02 20.17
N GLU A 349 29.41 13.22 18.84
CA GLU A 349 30.54 13.69 18.04
C GLU A 349 30.98 15.11 18.46
N GLU A 350 30.01 16.02 18.65
CA GLU A 350 30.29 17.40 19.09
C GLU A 350 30.89 17.44 20.51
N ILE A 351 30.37 16.63 21.42
CA ILE A 351 30.95 16.49 22.78
C ILE A 351 32.37 15.91 22.72
N ALA A 352 32.60 14.90 21.86
CA ALA A 352 33.92 14.32 21.67
C ALA A 352 34.93 15.32 21.10
N SER A 353 34.45 16.32 20.34
CA SER A 353 35.25 17.42 19.80
C SER A 353 35.55 18.53 20.81
N GLY A 354 35.10 18.40 22.08
CA GLY A 354 35.36 19.34 23.18
C GLY A 354 34.33 20.47 23.30
N ASN A 355 33.23 20.40 22.57
CA ASN A 355 32.16 21.38 22.71
C ASN A 355 31.34 21.15 23.98
N SER A 356 30.87 22.22 24.61
CA SER A 356 29.96 22.11 25.78
C SER A 356 28.66 21.36 25.39
N VAL A 357 28.06 20.62 26.33
CA VAL A 357 26.82 19.85 26.11
C VAL A 357 25.71 20.71 25.51
N ARG A 358 25.56 21.95 25.91
CA ARG A 358 24.56 22.88 25.39
C ARG A 358 24.82 23.23 23.92
N ALA A 359 26.08 23.50 23.56
CA ALA A 359 26.48 23.79 22.19
C ALA A 359 26.30 22.54 21.32
N SER A 360 26.66 21.36 21.85
CA SER A 360 26.54 20.07 21.18
C SER A 360 25.10 19.70 20.89
N ILE A 361 24.15 19.91 21.81
CA ILE A 361 22.71 19.74 21.57
C ILE A 361 22.25 20.64 20.42
N LYS A 362 22.56 21.95 20.48
CA LYS A 362 22.16 22.88 19.43
C LYS A 362 22.76 22.51 18.08
N SER A 363 24.04 22.19 18.03
CA SER A 363 24.78 21.82 16.82
C SER A 363 24.27 20.48 16.26
N GLY A 364 24.02 19.48 17.12
CA GLY A 364 23.53 18.17 16.74
C GLY A 364 22.19 18.22 16.01
N PHE A 365 21.20 18.92 16.56
CA PHE A 365 19.91 19.10 15.89
C PHE A 365 20.03 19.91 14.58
N SER A 366 20.86 20.94 14.53
CA SER A 366 21.02 21.76 13.32
C SER A 366 21.73 21.03 12.20
N LYS A 367 22.81 20.28 12.51
CA LYS A 367 23.58 19.55 11.51
C LYS A 367 22.90 18.25 11.05
N ALA A 368 22.11 17.63 11.91
CA ALA A 368 21.37 16.42 11.58
C ALA A 368 20.15 16.69 10.68
N PHE A 369 19.58 17.89 10.72
CA PHE A 369 18.33 18.25 10.03
C PHE A 369 18.35 17.89 8.55
N SER A 370 19.41 18.26 7.82
CA SER A 370 19.51 18.01 6.39
C SER A 370 19.47 16.51 6.07
N ALA A 371 20.28 15.72 6.78
CA ALA A 371 20.35 14.27 6.55
C ALA A 371 19.02 13.55 6.88
N ILE A 372 18.35 13.98 7.96
CA ILE A 372 17.03 13.43 8.37
C ILE A 372 15.98 13.78 7.32
N PHE A 373 15.93 15.04 6.90
CA PHE A 373 14.98 15.49 5.89
C PHE A 373 15.18 14.75 4.58
N ASP A 374 16.41 14.70 4.07
CA ASP A 374 16.72 14.04 2.81
C ASP A 374 16.39 12.53 2.83
N GLY A 375 16.71 11.82 3.92
CA GLY A 375 16.42 10.39 4.07
C GLY A 375 14.92 10.10 4.12
N ASN A 376 14.16 10.90 4.87
CA ASN A 376 12.72 10.70 4.99
C ASN A 376 11.96 11.09 3.72
N ILE A 377 12.40 12.11 2.98
CA ILE A 377 11.78 12.47 1.69
C ILE A 377 11.93 11.35 0.66
N THR A 378 13.05 10.65 0.62
CA THR A 378 13.21 9.52 -0.31
C THR A 378 12.24 8.37 -0.01
N THR A 379 12.04 8.04 1.26
CA THR A 379 11.07 7.03 1.66
C THR A 379 9.62 7.51 1.45
N LEU A 380 9.37 8.81 1.66
CA LEU A 380 8.06 9.41 1.36
C LEU A 380 7.74 9.36 -0.13
N ILE A 381 8.73 9.60 -1.02
CA ILE A 381 8.56 9.45 -2.48
C ILE A 381 8.13 8.01 -2.82
N ALA A 382 8.79 6.99 -2.23
CA ALA A 382 8.41 5.60 -2.44
C ALA A 382 6.97 5.33 -1.98
N SER A 383 6.58 5.83 -0.81
CA SER A 383 5.22 5.67 -0.28
C SER A 383 4.18 6.36 -1.17
N LEU A 384 4.46 7.58 -1.67
CA LEU A 384 3.55 8.31 -2.56
C LEU A 384 3.37 7.61 -3.91
N VAL A 385 4.44 7.03 -4.48
CA VAL A 385 4.34 6.22 -5.69
C VAL A 385 3.47 4.99 -5.44
N LEU A 386 3.66 4.34 -4.29
CA LEU A 386 2.86 3.17 -3.90
C LEU A 386 1.39 3.54 -3.62
N MET A 387 1.10 4.72 -3.07
CA MET A 387 -0.26 5.22 -2.91
C MET A 387 -0.95 5.47 -4.25
N TRP A 388 -0.20 5.91 -5.25
CA TRP A 388 -0.73 6.24 -6.56
C TRP A 388 -0.95 5.01 -7.44
N LEU A 389 0.01 4.08 -7.47
CA LEU A 389 0.01 2.91 -8.36
C LEU A 389 -0.38 1.60 -7.66
N GLY A 390 -0.40 1.56 -6.33
CA GLY A 390 -0.80 0.39 -5.57
C GLY A 390 -2.31 0.17 -5.62
N SER A 391 -2.73 -1.07 -5.42
CA SER A 391 -4.13 -1.49 -5.33
C SER A 391 -4.42 -2.17 -3.98
N GLY A 392 -5.68 -2.22 -3.59
CA GLY A 392 -6.15 -2.98 -2.43
C GLY A 392 -5.36 -2.72 -1.15
N THR A 393 -4.96 -3.79 -0.46
CA THR A 393 -4.28 -3.78 0.84
C THR A 393 -2.93 -3.05 0.83
N VAL A 394 -2.26 -2.97 -0.33
CA VAL A 394 -0.97 -2.28 -0.47
C VAL A 394 -1.11 -0.76 -0.33
N LYS A 395 -2.25 -0.18 -0.72
CA LYS A 395 -2.54 1.24 -0.46
C LYS A 395 -2.58 1.53 1.05
N GLY A 396 -3.21 0.66 1.84
CA GLY A 396 -3.24 0.78 3.30
C GLY A 396 -1.82 0.84 3.90
N PHE A 397 -0.93 -0.03 3.44
CA PHE A 397 0.49 0.02 3.80
C PHE A 397 1.14 1.36 3.43
N ALA A 398 0.90 1.85 2.22
CA ALA A 398 1.49 3.10 1.75
C ALA A 398 1.03 4.32 2.57
N TYR A 399 -0.27 4.38 2.93
CA TYR A 399 -0.82 5.42 3.82
C TYR A 399 -0.17 5.40 5.20
N THR A 400 -0.11 4.22 5.83
CA THR A 400 0.47 4.08 7.18
C THR A 400 1.96 4.42 7.18
N LEU A 401 2.70 4.02 6.14
CA LEU A 401 4.11 4.34 5.98
C LEU A 401 4.34 5.85 5.78
N ALA A 402 3.59 6.49 4.88
CA ALA A 402 3.71 7.93 4.63
C ALA A 402 3.38 8.75 5.88
N LEU A 403 2.28 8.42 6.56
CA LEU A 403 1.88 9.04 7.82
C LEU A 403 2.96 8.86 8.89
N GLY A 404 3.47 7.62 9.04
CA GLY A 404 4.53 7.30 9.98
C GLY A 404 5.78 8.14 9.75
N ILE A 405 6.21 8.34 8.51
CA ILE A 405 7.36 9.16 8.16
C ILE A 405 7.15 10.63 8.60
N VAL A 406 5.99 11.21 8.30
CA VAL A 406 5.70 12.60 8.65
C VAL A 406 5.67 12.78 10.17
N VAL A 407 5.00 11.88 10.90
CA VAL A 407 4.91 11.92 12.37
C VAL A 407 6.27 11.68 13.00
N SER A 408 7.11 10.77 12.46
CA SER A 408 8.46 10.50 12.97
C SER A 408 9.36 11.72 12.87
N MET A 409 9.29 12.44 11.74
CA MET A 409 10.03 13.70 11.58
C MET A 409 9.60 14.74 12.61
N PHE A 410 8.30 14.87 12.85
CA PHE A 410 7.78 15.79 13.86
C PHE A 410 8.26 15.42 15.26
N THR A 411 8.14 14.17 15.68
CA THR A 411 8.53 13.73 17.03
C THR A 411 10.03 13.83 17.26
N ALA A 412 10.85 13.49 16.26
CA ALA A 412 12.30 13.57 16.38
C ALA A 412 12.83 15.02 16.33
N LEU A 413 12.36 15.86 15.41
CA LEU A 413 12.92 17.21 15.23
C LEU A 413 12.33 18.24 16.20
N VAL A 414 11.07 18.08 16.60
CA VAL A 414 10.35 19.04 17.45
C VAL A 414 10.31 18.54 18.89
N VAL A 415 9.65 17.40 19.15
CA VAL A 415 9.43 16.91 20.51
C VAL A 415 10.75 16.56 21.20
N SER A 416 11.62 15.74 20.55
CA SER A 416 12.91 15.36 21.12
C SER A 416 13.78 16.58 21.42
N ARG A 417 13.73 17.61 20.58
CA ARG A 417 14.48 18.85 20.79
C ARG A 417 14.00 19.62 22.02
N PHE A 418 12.67 19.74 22.20
CA PHE A 418 12.11 20.43 23.37
C PHE A 418 12.44 19.67 24.65
N VAL A 419 12.24 18.36 24.69
CA VAL A 419 12.51 17.52 25.86
C VAL A 419 14.00 17.53 26.20
N MET A 420 14.89 17.42 25.20
CA MET A 420 16.34 17.46 25.43
C MET A 420 16.81 18.79 26.05
N ASN A 421 16.33 19.91 25.49
CA ASN A 421 16.63 21.23 26.03
C ASN A 421 16.04 21.46 27.46
N ALA A 422 14.89 20.83 27.74
CA ALA A 422 14.26 20.90 29.05
C ALA A 422 15.05 20.10 30.11
N LEU A 423 15.47 18.89 29.78
CA LEU A 423 16.34 18.06 30.63
C LEU A 423 17.65 18.78 30.96
N TYR A 424 18.29 19.36 29.94
CA TYR A 424 19.47 20.17 30.14
C TYR A 424 19.20 21.35 31.08
N ALA A 425 18.08 22.08 30.95
CA ALA A 425 17.73 23.23 31.78
C ALA A 425 17.42 22.85 33.25
N VAL A 426 16.93 21.64 33.51
CA VAL A 426 16.60 21.13 34.86
C VAL A 426 17.86 20.77 35.67
N GLY A 427 18.94 20.37 34.99
CA GLY A 427 20.19 20.09 35.70
C GLY A 427 21.04 18.94 35.09
N PHE A 428 20.63 18.28 34.04
CA PHE A 428 21.43 17.24 33.40
C PHE A 428 22.50 17.85 32.47
N HIS A 429 23.55 18.44 33.08
CA HIS A 429 24.60 19.15 32.35
C HIS A 429 25.85 18.31 32.10
N ASP A 430 26.08 17.23 32.88
CA ASP A 430 27.27 16.41 32.77
C ASP A 430 27.28 15.58 31.47
N GLU A 431 28.43 15.58 30.81
CA GLU A 431 28.66 14.77 29.57
C GLU A 431 28.39 13.28 29.76
N LYS A 432 28.52 12.77 31.03
CA LYS A 432 28.25 11.36 31.35
C LYS A 432 26.83 10.93 30.98
N PHE A 433 25.86 11.85 31.01
CA PHE A 433 24.46 11.55 30.64
C PHE A 433 24.26 11.40 29.15
N TYR A 434 25.10 12.03 28.33
CA TYR A 434 24.95 12.06 26.86
C TYR A 434 25.88 11.08 26.16
N GLY A 435 26.97 10.68 26.81
CA GLY A 435 28.00 9.81 26.22
C GLY A 435 28.95 10.58 25.29
N ARG A 436 30.02 9.92 24.89
CA ARG A 436 31.01 10.41 23.95
C ARG A 436 31.21 9.44 22.82
N ALA A 437 31.33 9.93 21.60
CA ALA A 437 31.71 9.11 20.46
C ALA A 437 33.11 8.49 20.66
N LYS A 438 33.24 7.18 20.53
CA LYS A 438 34.53 6.50 20.59
C LYS A 438 35.27 6.69 19.25
N GLN A 439 36.54 7.13 19.31
CA GLN A 439 37.41 7.13 18.15
C GLN A 439 37.67 5.67 17.72
N ARG A 440 37.35 5.33 16.49
CA ARG A 440 37.63 4.02 15.89
C ARG A 440 38.81 4.10 14.93
N LYS A 441 39.55 3.00 14.80
CA LYS A 441 40.54 2.86 13.72
C LYS A 441 39.84 2.96 12.38
N VAL A 442 40.44 3.72 11.45
CA VAL A 442 39.86 3.91 10.11
C VAL A 442 39.77 2.59 9.36
N PHE A 443 38.57 2.25 8.94
CA PHE A 443 38.31 1.01 8.19
C PHE A 443 38.64 1.22 6.70
N ASN A 444 39.53 0.39 6.15
CA ASN A 444 39.99 0.55 4.77
C ASN A 444 39.01 -0.12 3.77
N VAL A 445 37.81 0.45 3.62
CA VAL A 445 36.78 -0.05 2.70
C VAL A 445 37.20 0.15 1.23
N VAL A 446 37.64 1.36 0.88
CA VAL A 446 38.04 1.70 -0.49
C VAL A 446 39.22 0.85 -0.96
N GLY A 447 40.15 0.51 -0.06
CA GLY A 447 41.27 -0.39 -0.39
C GLY A 447 40.83 -1.81 -0.70
N LYS A 448 39.82 -2.32 0.05
CA LYS A 448 39.26 -3.67 -0.11
C LYS A 448 38.08 -3.74 -1.10
N ARG A 449 37.80 -2.68 -1.85
CA ARG A 449 36.61 -2.58 -2.74
C ARG A 449 36.46 -3.75 -3.72
N LYS A 450 37.57 -4.34 -4.22
CA LYS A 450 37.50 -5.48 -5.14
C LYS A 450 36.82 -6.69 -4.49
N VAL A 451 37.12 -6.96 -3.21
CA VAL A 451 36.50 -8.07 -2.45
C VAL A 451 35.02 -7.81 -2.29
N PHE A 452 34.61 -6.63 -1.89
CA PHE A 452 33.19 -6.29 -1.73
C PHE A 452 32.44 -6.35 -3.06
N PHE A 453 33.01 -5.86 -4.16
CA PHE A 453 32.39 -5.97 -5.48
C PHE A 453 32.24 -7.42 -5.95
N ILE A 454 33.22 -8.32 -5.67
CA ILE A 454 33.11 -9.74 -5.98
C ILE A 454 31.99 -10.39 -5.17
N ILE A 455 31.90 -10.11 -3.87
CA ILE A 455 30.80 -10.61 -3.02
C ILE A 455 29.44 -10.15 -3.58
N SER A 456 29.32 -8.87 -3.93
CA SER A 456 28.10 -8.33 -4.54
C SER A 456 27.72 -9.02 -5.86
N ILE A 457 28.69 -9.28 -6.73
CA ILE A 457 28.45 -9.99 -8.00
C ILE A 457 27.98 -11.43 -7.73
N ILE A 458 28.58 -12.12 -6.78
CA ILE A 458 28.16 -13.48 -6.40
C ILE A 458 26.73 -13.48 -5.87
N LEU A 459 26.39 -12.54 -5.00
CA LEU A 459 25.03 -12.38 -4.45
C LEU A 459 24.01 -12.08 -5.57
N ILE A 460 24.32 -11.18 -6.49
CA ILE A 460 23.44 -10.89 -7.62
C ILE A 460 23.27 -12.11 -8.53
N LEU A 461 24.36 -12.83 -8.83
CA LEU A 461 24.31 -13.98 -9.74
C LEU A 461 23.60 -15.19 -9.12
N SER A 462 23.51 -15.30 -7.78
CA SER A 462 22.77 -16.39 -7.13
C SER A 462 21.29 -16.42 -7.51
N GLY A 463 20.67 -15.24 -7.74
CA GLY A 463 19.27 -15.15 -8.18
C GLY A 463 19.02 -15.79 -9.56
N PRO A 464 19.66 -15.34 -10.65
CA PRO A 464 19.50 -15.95 -11.97
C PRO A 464 19.87 -17.44 -12.01
N VAL A 465 20.87 -17.87 -11.22
CA VAL A 465 21.22 -19.30 -11.12
C VAL A 465 20.07 -20.08 -10.47
N ALA A 466 19.52 -19.58 -9.37
CA ALA A 466 18.36 -20.22 -8.74
C ALA A 466 17.12 -20.20 -9.64
N MET A 467 16.88 -19.11 -10.40
CA MET A 467 15.81 -19.05 -11.41
C MET A 467 15.95 -20.15 -12.45
N ALA A 468 17.16 -20.37 -12.97
CA ALA A 468 17.42 -21.41 -13.95
C ALA A 468 17.21 -22.82 -13.37
N ILE A 469 17.60 -23.04 -12.12
CA ILE A 469 17.40 -24.33 -11.44
C ILE A 469 15.90 -24.58 -11.25
N HIS A 470 15.15 -23.64 -10.68
CA HIS A 470 13.71 -23.81 -10.44
C HIS A 470 12.90 -23.91 -11.75
N HIS A 471 13.29 -23.19 -12.78
CA HIS A 471 12.65 -23.33 -14.09
C HIS A 471 12.78 -24.76 -14.65
N ASN A 472 13.92 -25.40 -14.46
CA ASN A 472 14.16 -26.77 -14.92
C ASN A 472 13.53 -27.85 -14.03
N VAL A 473 13.37 -27.59 -12.73
CA VAL A 473 12.85 -28.56 -11.76
C VAL A 473 11.35 -28.41 -11.57
N ASP A 474 10.88 -27.16 -11.37
CA ASP A 474 9.51 -26.84 -10.96
C ASP A 474 8.68 -26.23 -12.13
N GLY A 475 9.26 -26.08 -13.31
CA GLY A 475 8.62 -25.46 -14.48
C GLY A 475 8.45 -23.94 -14.37
N THR A 476 8.63 -23.34 -13.20
CA THR A 476 8.44 -21.90 -12.96
C THR A 476 9.65 -21.29 -12.23
N ALA A 477 10.20 -20.22 -12.79
CA ALA A 477 11.35 -19.52 -12.21
C ALA A 477 11.03 -18.79 -10.91
N LEU A 478 9.81 -18.25 -10.79
CA LEU A 478 9.31 -17.52 -9.64
C LEU A 478 8.03 -18.18 -9.12
N ASN A 479 7.83 -18.15 -7.82
CA ASN A 479 6.56 -18.54 -7.22
C ASN A 479 5.62 -17.33 -7.24
N TYR A 480 4.78 -17.21 -8.27
CA TYR A 480 3.83 -16.11 -8.35
C TYR A 480 2.67 -16.31 -7.39
N ALA A 481 2.32 -15.27 -6.64
CA ALA A 481 1.08 -15.20 -5.91
C ALA A 481 -0.10 -15.08 -6.89
N LEU A 482 -1.31 -15.31 -6.39
CA LEU A 482 -2.53 -15.24 -7.21
C LEU A 482 -2.70 -13.89 -7.90
N ASP A 483 -2.35 -12.81 -7.23
CA ASP A 483 -2.32 -11.45 -7.80
C ASP A 483 -1.59 -11.37 -9.15
N PHE A 484 -0.56 -12.18 -9.34
CA PHE A 484 0.29 -12.14 -10.54
C PHE A 484 0.11 -13.36 -11.46
N SER A 485 -0.40 -14.48 -10.97
CA SER A 485 -0.71 -15.64 -11.79
C SER A 485 -2.10 -15.60 -12.40
N GLY A 486 -3.06 -15.03 -11.65
CA GLY A 486 -4.48 -15.22 -11.90
C GLY A 486 -4.93 -16.63 -11.49
N GLY A 487 -6.23 -16.89 -11.56
CA GLY A 487 -6.81 -18.15 -11.14
C GLY A 487 -7.63 -18.04 -9.87
N THR A 488 -7.89 -19.16 -9.21
CA THR A 488 -8.54 -19.24 -7.90
C THR A 488 -7.58 -19.88 -6.90
N ALA A 489 -7.49 -19.34 -5.70
CA ALA A 489 -6.76 -19.91 -4.58
C ALA A 489 -7.73 -20.16 -3.44
N THR A 490 -7.91 -21.42 -3.07
CA THR A 490 -8.67 -21.85 -1.91
C THR A 490 -7.70 -22.20 -0.80
N THR A 491 -7.75 -21.47 0.32
CA THR A 491 -6.93 -21.71 1.51
C THR A 491 -7.78 -22.48 2.52
N VAL A 492 -7.33 -23.66 2.88
CA VAL A 492 -8.01 -24.57 3.80
C VAL A 492 -7.16 -24.77 5.04
N THR A 493 -7.76 -24.64 6.23
CA THR A 493 -7.11 -25.01 7.48
C THR A 493 -7.57 -26.41 7.89
N PHE A 494 -6.70 -27.40 7.73
CA PHE A 494 -6.99 -28.78 8.08
C PHE A 494 -6.90 -29.02 9.59
N ASN A 495 -7.62 -30.03 10.09
CA ASN A 495 -7.58 -30.41 11.51
C ASN A 495 -6.23 -30.98 11.95
N GLU A 496 -5.48 -31.54 11.00
CA GLU A 496 -4.17 -32.15 11.23
C GLU A 496 -3.10 -31.50 10.32
N ASP A 497 -1.86 -31.56 10.75
CA ASP A 497 -0.71 -31.06 9.99
C ASP A 497 -0.32 -32.07 8.91
N MET A 498 -0.86 -31.91 7.69
CA MET A 498 -0.61 -32.81 6.55
C MET A 498 0.76 -32.48 5.92
N ASP A 499 1.53 -33.51 5.55
CA ASP A 499 2.72 -33.29 4.75
C ASP A 499 2.37 -33.12 3.25
N ILE A 500 3.33 -32.62 2.45
CA ILE A 500 3.12 -32.35 1.01
C ILE A 500 2.68 -33.60 0.25
N LYS A 501 3.19 -34.78 0.62
CA LYS A 501 2.83 -36.04 -0.05
C LYS A 501 1.41 -36.49 0.25
N GLN A 502 0.95 -36.27 1.49
CA GLN A 502 -0.43 -36.51 1.87
C GLN A 502 -1.36 -35.56 1.12
N ILE A 503 -1.01 -34.27 1.04
CA ILE A 503 -1.78 -33.28 0.28
C ILE A 503 -1.88 -33.69 -1.19
N ASP A 504 -0.76 -34.10 -1.83
CA ASP A 504 -0.75 -34.53 -3.22
C ASP A 504 -1.54 -35.82 -3.46
N SER A 505 -1.58 -36.75 -2.49
CA SER A 505 -2.26 -38.02 -2.65
C SER A 505 -3.74 -38.02 -2.23
N GLU A 506 -4.13 -37.15 -1.32
CA GLU A 506 -5.47 -37.15 -0.72
C GLU A 506 -6.30 -35.93 -1.14
N VAL A 507 -5.71 -34.72 -1.13
CA VAL A 507 -6.43 -33.46 -1.41
C VAL A 507 -6.47 -33.17 -2.90
N THR A 508 -5.31 -33.24 -3.59
CA THR A 508 -5.23 -32.93 -5.02
C THR A 508 -6.23 -33.68 -5.89
N PRO A 509 -6.42 -35.02 -5.74
CA PRO A 509 -7.38 -35.74 -6.56
C PRO A 509 -8.84 -35.29 -6.36
N VAL A 510 -9.21 -34.83 -5.14
CA VAL A 510 -10.54 -34.30 -4.86
C VAL A 510 -10.77 -33.00 -5.60
N VAL A 511 -9.75 -32.12 -5.57
CA VAL A 511 -9.81 -30.84 -6.26
C VAL A 511 -9.85 -31.03 -7.78
N GLU A 512 -9.04 -31.96 -8.33
CA GLU A 512 -9.07 -32.31 -9.76
C GLU A 512 -10.43 -32.87 -10.21
N GLU A 513 -11.06 -33.70 -9.37
CA GLU A 513 -12.36 -34.29 -9.67
C GLU A 513 -13.46 -33.22 -9.71
N VAL A 514 -13.46 -32.30 -8.75
CA VAL A 514 -14.49 -31.26 -8.63
C VAL A 514 -14.30 -30.14 -9.67
N THR A 515 -13.06 -29.69 -9.86
CA THR A 515 -12.75 -28.52 -10.71
C THR A 515 -12.45 -28.88 -12.16
N GLY A 516 -12.14 -30.15 -12.43
CA GLY A 516 -11.64 -30.59 -13.74
C GLY A 516 -10.26 -30.02 -14.11
N ASP A 517 -9.61 -29.32 -13.20
CA ASP A 517 -8.26 -28.75 -13.41
C ASP A 517 -7.19 -29.78 -13.10
N LYS A 518 -6.40 -30.15 -14.08
CA LYS A 518 -5.26 -31.07 -13.95
C LYS A 518 -3.95 -30.42 -13.49
N ASN A 519 -3.96 -29.08 -13.35
CA ASN A 519 -2.79 -28.30 -12.96
C ASN A 519 -2.94 -27.72 -11.54
N VAL A 520 -3.60 -28.45 -10.67
CA VAL A 520 -3.76 -28.05 -9.26
C VAL A 520 -2.40 -27.90 -8.60
N GLN A 521 -2.17 -26.78 -7.94
CA GLN A 521 -0.92 -26.48 -7.26
C GLN A 521 -1.15 -26.28 -5.76
N PRO A 522 -1.11 -27.34 -4.95
CA PRO A 522 -1.19 -27.22 -3.51
C PRO A 522 0.12 -26.69 -2.95
N THR A 523 0.03 -25.79 -1.98
CA THR A 523 1.18 -25.22 -1.28
C THR A 523 0.92 -25.23 0.21
N LYS A 524 1.75 -25.94 0.97
CA LYS A 524 1.64 -25.94 2.43
C LYS A 524 2.22 -24.67 3.02
N VAL A 525 1.49 -24.05 3.95
CA VAL A 525 1.99 -22.92 4.73
C VAL A 525 2.81 -23.43 5.91
N VAL A 526 4.11 -23.16 5.88
CA VAL A 526 5.07 -23.72 6.85
C VAL A 526 4.76 -23.29 8.30
N GLY A 527 4.63 -24.27 9.19
CA GLY A 527 4.36 -24.05 10.62
C GLY A 527 2.88 -23.85 10.96
N THR A 528 2.00 -24.16 10.03
CA THR A 528 0.54 -24.14 10.20
C THR A 528 -0.08 -25.39 9.57
N ASN A 529 -1.36 -25.63 9.87
CA ASN A 529 -2.17 -26.68 9.22
C ASN A 529 -2.84 -26.17 7.94
N GLN A 530 -2.39 -25.02 7.41
CA GLN A 530 -2.99 -24.38 6.23
C GLN A 530 -2.37 -24.88 4.95
N VAL A 531 -3.22 -25.13 3.96
CA VAL A 531 -2.85 -25.47 2.58
C VAL A 531 -3.54 -24.51 1.63
N VAL A 532 -2.77 -23.87 0.78
CA VAL A 532 -3.26 -23.01 -0.30
C VAL A 532 -3.32 -23.84 -1.58
N ILE A 533 -4.50 -24.00 -2.14
CA ILE A 533 -4.76 -24.78 -3.34
C ILE A 533 -5.04 -23.80 -4.49
N LYS A 534 -4.13 -23.72 -5.44
CA LYS A 534 -4.27 -22.87 -6.62
C LYS A 534 -4.79 -23.68 -7.79
N THR A 535 -5.82 -23.16 -8.46
CA THR A 535 -6.48 -23.73 -9.64
C THR A 535 -6.62 -22.67 -10.73
N ARG A 536 -7.15 -23.07 -11.88
CA ARG A 536 -7.66 -22.10 -12.87
C ARG A 536 -8.72 -21.20 -12.23
N THR A 537 -9.13 -20.17 -12.90
CA THR A 537 -10.29 -19.37 -12.47
C THR A 537 -11.53 -20.28 -12.42
N LEU A 538 -12.12 -20.37 -11.22
CA LEU A 538 -13.33 -21.17 -10.97
C LEU A 538 -14.55 -20.24 -11.00
N SER A 539 -15.64 -20.74 -11.58
CA SER A 539 -16.95 -20.10 -11.43
C SER A 539 -17.43 -20.24 -9.98
N GLN A 540 -18.44 -19.46 -9.62
CA GLN A 540 -18.99 -19.51 -8.27
C GLN A 540 -19.54 -20.90 -7.92
N GLU A 541 -20.27 -21.53 -8.84
CA GLU A 541 -20.79 -22.90 -8.64
C GLU A 541 -19.67 -23.93 -8.44
N GLU A 542 -18.54 -23.75 -9.13
CA GLU A 542 -17.37 -24.63 -8.96
C GLU A 542 -16.69 -24.40 -7.61
N ARG A 543 -16.64 -23.15 -7.13
CA ARG A 543 -16.13 -22.81 -5.79
C ARG A 543 -16.97 -23.46 -4.69
N GLU A 544 -18.29 -23.26 -4.71
CA GLU A 544 -19.19 -23.88 -3.75
C GLU A 544 -19.09 -25.41 -3.73
N LYS A 545 -19.01 -26.03 -4.91
CA LYS A 545 -18.82 -27.50 -5.00
C LYS A 545 -17.50 -27.94 -4.41
N LEU A 546 -16.44 -27.14 -4.60
CA LEU A 546 -15.11 -27.43 -4.05
C LEU A 546 -15.13 -27.32 -2.52
N ASP A 547 -15.69 -26.23 -1.98
CA ASP A 547 -15.75 -26.00 -0.54
C ASP A 547 -16.58 -27.10 0.15
N ASN A 548 -17.75 -27.42 -0.38
CA ASN A 548 -18.58 -28.55 0.12
C ASN A 548 -17.85 -29.90 0.08
N ALA A 549 -17.11 -30.18 -1.00
CA ALA A 549 -16.35 -31.43 -1.12
C ALA A 549 -15.19 -31.51 -0.11
N LEU A 550 -14.53 -30.37 0.17
CA LEU A 550 -13.46 -30.29 1.16
C LEU A 550 -14.01 -30.46 2.58
N VAL A 551 -15.14 -29.82 2.90
CA VAL A 551 -15.85 -29.96 4.18
C VAL A 551 -16.29 -31.43 4.39
N GLU A 552 -16.95 -32.03 3.41
CA GLU A 552 -17.48 -33.39 3.52
C GLU A 552 -16.39 -34.45 3.64
N LYS A 553 -15.29 -34.32 2.86
CA LYS A 553 -14.27 -35.37 2.78
C LYS A 553 -13.22 -35.26 3.88
N PHE A 554 -12.87 -34.04 4.31
CA PHE A 554 -11.82 -33.83 5.30
C PHE A 554 -12.34 -33.33 6.64
N ASN A 555 -13.67 -33.20 6.80
CA ASN A 555 -14.31 -32.69 8.02
C ASN A 555 -13.71 -31.36 8.50
N VAL A 556 -13.42 -30.46 7.55
CA VAL A 556 -12.88 -29.12 7.79
C VAL A 556 -14.03 -28.20 8.19
N ASP A 557 -13.75 -27.21 9.02
CA ASP A 557 -14.71 -26.15 9.33
C ASP A 557 -14.81 -25.20 8.13
N ASP A 558 -16.02 -25.06 7.58
CA ASP A 558 -16.30 -24.18 6.45
C ASP A 558 -15.84 -22.72 6.70
N SER A 559 -16.01 -22.24 7.93
CA SER A 559 -15.56 -20.90 8.35
C SER A 559 -14.03 -20.69 8.26
N LEU A 560 -13.26 -21.77 8.10
CA LEU A 560 -11.81 -21.78 7.96
C LEU A 560 -11.36 -22.02 6.51
N ILE A 561 -12.29 -22.06 5.56
CA ILE A 561 -12.01 -22.04 4.13
C ILE A 561 -12.09 -20.59 3.66
N THR A 562 -11.09 -20.14 2.93
CA THR A 562 -11.09 -18.81 2.33
C THR A 562 -10.73 -18.91 0.85
N THR A 563 -11.53 -18.28 0.01
CA THR A 563 -11.35 -18.36 -1.44
C THR A 563 -11.09 -16.97 -2.03
N GLU A 564 -10.05 -16.87 -2.85
CA GLU A 564 -9.72 -15.69 -3.63
C GLU A 564 -9.67 -16.05 -5.12
N SER A 565 -10.34 -15.28 -5.96
CA SER A 565 -10.34 -15.46 -7.41
C SER A 565 -9.92 -14.18 -8.11
N ILE A 566 -9.02 -14.28 -9.08
CA ILE A 566 -8.49 -13.14 -9.83
C ILE A 566 -8.43 -13.50 -11.32
N SER A 567 -9.04 -12.68 -12.17
CA SER A 567 -8.98 -12.88 -13.61
C SER A 567 -7.57 -12.66 -14.16
N SER A 568 -7.26 -13.30 -15.28
CA SER A 568 -5.97 -13.17 -15.98
C SER A 568 -5.70 -11.73 -16.44
N THR A 569 -6.75 -10.97 -16.75
CA THR A 569 -6.66 -9.55 -17.13
C THR A 569 -6.12 -8.72 -15.98
N VAL A 570 -6.75 -8.82 -14.79
CA VAL A 570 -6.32 -8.09 -13.61
C VAL A 570 -4.90 -8.46 -13.20
N SER A 571 -4.57 -9.75 -13.19
CA SER A 571 -3.21 -10.18 -12.81
C SER A 571 -2.14 -9.67 -13.76
N SER A 572 -2.43 -9.57 -15.05
CA SER A 572 -1.50 -8.99 -16.03
C SER A 572 -1.29 -7.49 -15.84
N GLU A 573 -2.34 -6.75 -15.50
CA GLU A 573 -2.28 -5.34 -15.16
C GLU A 573 -1.48 -5.11 -13.89
N MET A 574 -1.75 -5.87 -12.84
CA MET A 574 -1.03 -5.76 -11.57
C MET A 574 0.48 -6.00 -11.74
N ARG A 575 0.87 -6.99 -12.56
CA ARG A 575 2.29 -7.21 -12.89
C ARG A 575 2.93 -6.03 -13.62
N ARG A 576 2.23 -5.48 -14.61
CA ARG A 576 2.69 -4.30 -15.35
C ARG A 576 2.87 -3.10 -14.43
N ASP A 577 1.88 -2.82 -13.59
CA ASP A 577 1.86 -1.67 -12.71
C ASP A 577 2.92 -1.80 -11.61
N ALA A 578 3.20 -3.01 -11.13
CA ALA A 578 4.32 -3.31 -10.24
C ALA A 578 5.66 -2.87 -10.82
N VAL A 579 5.94 -3.26 -12.06
CA VAL A 579 7.19 -2.89 -12.74
C VAL A 579 7.27 -1.38 -12.96
N ILE A 580 6.18 -0.77 -13.39
CA ILE A 580 6.08 0.69 -13.60
C ILE A 580 6.33 1.43 -12.29
N ALA A 581 5.75 0.99 -11.17
CA ALA A 581 5.93 1.61 -9.86
C ALA A 581 7.39 1.63 -9.42
N VAL A 582 8.10 0.51 -9.55
CA VAL A 582 9.52 0.41 -9.21
C VAL A 582 10.37 1.33 -10.09
N ILE A 583 10.09 1.37 -11.39
CA ILE A 583 10.80 2.25 -12.35
C ILE A 583 10.57 3.73 -12.00
N ILE A 584 9.31 4.14 -11.80
CA ILE A 584 8.95 5.53 -11.48
C ILE A 584 9.60 5.95 -10.16
N ALA A 585 9.49 5.12 -9.12
CA ALA A 585 10.11 5.42 -7.82
C ALA A 585 11.63 5.58 -7.96
N THR A 586 12.29 4.69 -8.69
CA THR A 586 13.74 4.76 -8.92
C THR A 586 14.14 6.05 -9.68
N ILE A 587 13.37 6.44 -10.69
CA ILE A 587 13.61 7.68 -11.46
C ILE A 587 13.41 8.91 -10.55
N CYS A 588 12.31 8.95 -9.80
CA CYS A 588 12.04 10.07 -8.87
C CYS A 588 13.15 10.23 -7.83
N MET A 589 13.64 9.12 -7.27
CA MET A 589 14.74 9.14 -6.32
C MET A 589 16.05 9.57 -6.97
N LEU A 590 16.35 9.11 -8.18
CA LEU A 590 17.53 9.54 -8.94
C LEU A 590 17.49 11.06 -9.16
N LEU A 591 16.37 11.59 -9.61
CA LEU A 591 16.18 13.03 -9.83
C LEU A 591 16.34 13.82 -8.53
N TYR A 592 15.74 13.32 -7.42
CA TYR A 592 15.88 13.94 -6.11
C TYR A 592 17.35 14.00 -5.66
N ILE A 593 18.08 12.89 -5.74
CA ILE A 593 19.49 12.82 -5.32
C ILE A 593 20.36 13.70 -6.20
N TRP A 594 20.14 13.69 -7.51
CA TRP A 594 20.86 14.54 -8.44
C TRP A 594 20.67 16.03 -8.13
N PHE A 595 19.43 16.45 -7.93
CA PHE A 595 19.12 17.83 -7.55
C PHE A 595 19.77 18.21 -6.20
N ARG A 596 19.72 17.29 -5.24
CA ARG A 596 20.19 17.50 -3.87
C ARG A 596 21.71 17.59 -3.75
N PHE A 597 22.43 16.72 -4.42
CA PHE A 597 23.89 16.64 -4.33
C PHE A 597 24.62 17.41 -5.44
N LYS A 598 23.94 17.80 -6.51
CA LYS A 598 24.50 18.55 -7.66
C LYS A 598 25.70 17.88 -8.34
N ASP A 599 25.96 16.61 -8.06
CA ASP A 599 27.01 15.80 -8.69
C ASP A 599 26.38 14.46 -9.10
N ILE A 600 26.29 14.22 -10.41
CA ILE A 600 25.70 13.03 -11.00
C ILE A 600 26.34 11.72 -10.49
N ARG A 601 27.60 11.76 -10.03
CA ARG A 601 28.31 10.59 -9.52
C ARG A 601 27.72 10.07 -8.21
N PHE A 602 27.24 10.97 -7.34
CA PHE A 602 26.52 10.59 -6.14
C PHE A 602 25.21 9.89 -6.52
N ALA A 603 24.44 10.48 -7.43
CA ALA A 603 23.16 9.91 -7.87
C ALA A 603 23.37 8.54 -8.54
N THR A 604 24.31 8.43 -9.49
CA THR A 604 24.58 7.17 -10.18
C THR A 604 25.06 6.07 -9.22
N SER A 605 25.96 6.39 -8.27
CA SER A 605 26.44 5.38 -7.32
C SER A 605 25.35 4.95 -6.33
N ALA A 606 24.42 5.85 -5.97
CA ALA A 606 23.26 5.48 -5.18
C ALA A 606 22.31 4.54 -5.93
N VAL A 607 21.99 4.88 -7.20
CA VAL A 607 21.09 4.04 -8.01
C VAL A 607 21.67 2.65 -8.26
N VAL A 608 22.98 2.55 -8.57
CA VAL A 608 23.64 1.25 -8.72
C VAL A 608 23.57 0.42 -7.43
N ALA A 609 23.72 1.06 -6.27
CA ALA A 609 23.59 0.40 -4.98
C ALA A 609 22.14 -0.07 -4.73
N LEU A 610 21.13 0.75 -5.08
CA LEU A 610 19.72 0.37 -4.99
C LEU A 610 19.39 -0.81 -5.91
N MET A 611 19.86 -0.78 -7.15
CA MET A 611 19.68 -1.89 -8.09
C MET A 611 20.29 -3.18 -7.57
N HIS A 612 21.48 -3.09 -6.94
CA HIS A 612 22.08 -4.22 -6.25
C HIS A 612 21.17 -4.79 -5.18
N ASP A 613 20.62 -3.95 -4.29
CA ASP A 613 19.78 -4.39 -3.19
C ASP A 613 18.48 -5.04 -3.69
N VAL A 614 17.83 -4.44 -4.70
CA VAL A 614 16.65 -5.01 -5.36
C VAL A 614 16.95 -6.38 -5.96
N LEU A 615 18.07 -6.52 -6.68
CA LEU A 615 18.43 -7.79 -7.31
C LEU A 615 18.78 -8.89 -6.30
N VAL A 616 19.44 -8.54 -5.19
CA VAL A 616 19.75 -9.49 -4.11
C VAL A 616 18.47 -9.95 -3.41
N VAL A 617 17.56 -9.04 -3.12
CA VAL A 617 16.26 -9.40 -2.52
C VAL A 617 15.40 -10.21 -3.48
N LEU A 618 15.38 -9.88 -4.77
CA LEU A 618 14.72 -10.70 -5.79
C LEU A 618 15.33 -12.11 -5.82
N GLY A 619 16.67 -12.21 -5.72
CA GLY A 619 17.37 -13.50 -5.59
C GLY A 619 16.92 -14.29 -4.36
N PHE A 620 16.68 -13.61 -3.22
CA PHE A 620 16.13 -14.25 -2.03
C PHE A 620 14.71 -14.77 -2.25
N TYR A 621 13.82 -14.00 -2.92
CA TYR A 621 12.48 -14.48 -3.27
C TYR A 621 12.52 -15.78 -4.07
N VAL A 622 13.46 -15.87 -5.02
CA VAL A 622 13.64 -17.08 -5.83
C VAL A 622 14.15 -18.25 -4.99
N ILE A 623 15.23 -18.04 -4.22
CA ILE A 623 15.88 -19.09 -3.44
C ILE A 623 14.99 -19.63 -2.33
N ALA A 624 14.27 -18.75 -1.63
CA ALA A 624 13.37 -19.11 -0.53
C ALA A 624 11.95 -19.45 -0.99
N ARG A 625 11.66 -19.39 -2.30
CA ARG A 625 10.34 -19.64 -2.89
C ARG A 625 9.22 -18.81 -2.27
N VAL A 626 9.56 -17.59 -1.82
CA VAL A 626 8.55 -16.66 -1.28
C VAL A 626 7.64 -16.20 -2.42
N SER A 627 6.34 -16.05 -2.13
CA SER A 627 5.33 -15.63 -3.11
C SER A 627 5.60 -14.22 -3.64
N VAL A 628 5.59 -14.07 -4.96
CA VAL A 628 5.76 -12.79 -5.67
C VAL A 628 4.40 -12.24 -6.07
N GLY A 629 3.87 -11.30 -5.31
CA GLY A 629 2.57 -10.67 -5.52
C GLY A 629 2.59 -9.20 -5.09
N ASN A 630 1.47 -8.68 -4.66
CA ASN A 630 1.34 -7.29 -4.21
C ASN A 630 2.26 -6.94 -3.03
N THR A 631 2.42 -7.84 -2.08
CA THR A 631 3.34 -7.67 -0.94
C THR A 631 4.80 -7.53 -1.39
N PHE A 632 5.20 -8.18 -2.48
CA PHE A 632 6.50 -8.01 -3.11
C PHE A 632 6.74 -6.55 -3.54
N ILE A 633 5.75 -5.88 -4.14
CA ILE A 633 5.87 -4.48 -4.56
C ILE A 633 6.12 -3.59 -3.34
N ALA A 634 5.30 -3.76 -2.29
CA ALA A 634 5.44 -3.01 -1.05
C ALA A 634 6.82 -3.21 -0.40
N CYS A 635 7.30 -4.45 -0.36
CA CYS A 635 8.62 -4.81 0.15
C CYS A 635 9.73 -4.14 -0.69
N MET A 636 9.70 -4.26 -2.02
CA MET A 636 10.71 -3.68 -2.90
C MET A 636 10.79 -2.16 -2.80
N LEU A 637 9.65 -1.47 -2.83
CA LEU A 637 9.63 -0.01 -2.72
C LEU A 637 10.07 0.45 -1.33
N THR A 638 9.75 -0.29 -0.28
CA THR A 638 10.21 -0.02 1.08
C THR A 638 11.73 -0.16 1.18
N ILE A 639 12.29 -1.24 0.64
CA ILE A 639 13.75 -1.47 0.64
C ILE A 639 14.45 -0.37 -0.15
N VAL A 640 13.94 0.00 -1.32
CA VAL A 640 14.48 1.09 -2.14
C VAL A 640 14.47 2.42 -1.37
N GLY A 641 13.35 2.74 -0.67
CA GLY A 641 13.23 3.95 0.15
C GLY A 641 14.13 3.94 1.39
N TYR A 642 14.27 2.78 2.04
CA TYR A 642 15.04 2.67 3.27
C TYR A 642 16.55 2.55 3.04
N SER A 643 16.99 1.74 2.07
CA SER A 643 18.41 1.52 1.77
C SER A 643 19.14 2.80 1.40
N ILE A 644 18.44 3.70 0.69
CA ILE A 644 19.02 4.97 0.26
C ILE A 644 19.33 5.90 1.45
N ASN A 645 18.62 5.78 2.57
CA ASN A 645 18.83 6.60 3.77
C ASN A 645 20.26 6.42 4.32
N GLY A 646 20.74 5.18 4.45
CA GLY A 646 22.13 4.89 4.84
C GLY A 646 23.15 5.49 3.88
N THR A 647 22.86 5.45 2.59
CA THR A 647 23.72 6.02 1.52
C THR A 647 23.78 7.55 1.61
N ILE A 648 22.65 8.24 1.81
CA ILE A 648 22.58 9.71 1.96
C ILE A 648 23.42 10.18 3.13
N VAL A 649 23.35 9.47 4.25
CA VAL A 649 24.13 9.77 5.46
C VAL A 649 25.64 9.77 5.18
N ILE A 650 26.13 8.77 4.44
CA ILE A 650 27.54 8.67 4.07
C ILE A 650 27.92 9.74 3.06
N PHE A 651 27.07 10.01 2.07
CA PHE A 651 27.31 11.04 1.06
C PHE A 651 27.30 12.46 1.63
N ASP A 652 26.40 12.75 2.57
CA ASP A 652 26.38 14.04 3.25
C ASP A 652 27.68 14.26 4.02
N ARG A 653 28.20 13.21 4.70
CA ARG A 653 29.50 13.28 5.37
C ARG A 653 30.67 13.44 4.41
N ILE A 654 30.66 12.74 3.29
CA ILE A 654 31.71 12.90 2.25
C ILE A 654 31.67 14.33 1.68
N ARG A 655 30.49 14.88 1.42
CA ARG A 655 30.31 16.25 0.92
C ARG A 655 30.80 17.29 1.92
N GLU A 656 30.46 17.13 3.22
CA GLU A 656 30.95 17.99 4.32
C GLU A 656 32.49 17.95 4.39
N ALA A 657 33.08 16.76 4.33
CA ALA A 657 34.53 16.57 4.39
C ALA A 657 35.24 17.12 3.13
N LEU A 658 34.62 17.02 1.95
CA LEU A 658 35.20 17.60 0.72
C LEU A 658 35.27 19.14 0.75
N ALA A 659 34.31 19.79 1.43
CA ALA A 659 34.29 21.24 1.56
C ALA A 659 35.45 21.76 2.43
N THR A 660 35.98 20.95 3.34
CA THR A 660 37.07 21.27 4.28
C THR A 660 38.37 20.54 3.96
N LYS A 661 38.41 19.81 2.82
CA LYS A 661 39.55 18.97 2.43
C LYS A 661 40.86 19.77 2.28
N SER A 662 41.92 19.34 2.98
CA SER A 662 43.28 19.83 2.78
C SER A 662 43.80 19.39 1.41
N ARG A 663 44.69 20.20 0.80
CA ARG A 663 45.32 19.87 -0.49
C ARG A 663 46.18 18.59 -0.41
N THR A 664 46.69 18.25 0.77
CA THR A 664 47.58 17.12 1.03
C THR A 664 46.84 15.83 1.38
N GLU A 665 45.55 15.88 1.71
CA GLU A 665 44.76 14.68 2.09
C GLU A 665 44.38 13.87 0.85
N ASP A 666 44.68 12.56 0.87
CA ASP A 666 44.24 11.62 -0.17
C ASP A 666 42.71 11.43 -0.15
N LEU A 667 42.10 11.39 -1.31
CA LEU A 667 40.67 11.18 -1.48
C LEU A 667 40.21 9.80 -0.91
N LYS A 668 41.04 8.79 -1.04
CA LYS A 668 40.82 7.44 -0.50
C LYS A 668 40.71 7.48 1.02
N ASP A 669 41.64 8.17 1.68
CA ASP A 669 41.67 8.26 3.14
C ASP A 669 40.53 9.10 3.68
N LEU A 670 40.17 10.17 2.99
CA LEU A 670 38.97 10.97 3.29
C LEU A 670 37.70 10.11 3.25
N VAL A 671 37.48 9.33 2.19
CA VAL A 671 36.27 8.47 2.05
C VAL A 671 36.27 7.40 3.14
N ASN A 672 37.39 6.70 3.39
CA ASN A 672 37.50 5.70 4.45
C ASN A 672 37.19 6.30 5.84
N ARG A 673 37.69 7.51 6.12
CA ARG A 673 37.40 8.24 7.35
C ARG A 673 35.92 8.57 7.48
N CYS A 674 35.28 9.08 6.43
CA CYS A 674 33.85 9.39 6.43
C CYS A 674 32.98 8.16 6.67
N ILE A 675 33.27 7.06 5.99
CA ILE A 675 32.57 5.75 6.21
C ILE A 675 32.74 5.29 7.65
N THR A 676 33.97 5.37 8.20
CA THR A 676 34.24 4.93 9.58
C THR A 676 33.52 5.79 10.61
N GLN A 677 33.42 7.11 10.40
CA GLN A 677 32.71 8.03 11.28
C GLN A 677 31.21 7.76 11.30
N THR A 678 30.61 7.42 10.15
CA THR A 678 29.17 7.14 10.05
C THR A 678 28.79 5.69 10.40
N LEU A 679 29.76 4.77 10.47
CA LEU A 679 29.53 3.34 10.64
C LEU A 679 28.65 2.99 11.86
N THR A 680 28.95 3.56 13.02
CA THR A 680 28.20 3.27 14.27
C THR A 680 26.75 3.68 14.12
N ARG A 681 26.50 4.86 13.54
CA ARG A 681 25.17 5.38 13.29
C ARG A 681 24.41 4.47 12.31
N THR A 682 24.99 4.17 11.15
CA THR A 682 24.40 3.27 10.17
C THR A 682 24.08 1.89 10.73
N LEU A 683 24.96 1.33 11.58
CA LEU A 683 24.68 0.06 12.24
C LEU A 683 23.51 0.15 13.23
N TYR A 684 23.45 1.21 14.05
CA TYR A 684 22.39 1.34 15.06
C TYR A 684 21.03 1.57 14.42
N THR A 685 20.94 2.36 13.35
CA THR A 685 19.68 2.55 12.62
C THR A 685 19.20 1.25 11.99
N ASN A 686 20.10 0.49 11.36
CA ASN A 686 19.73 -0.80 10.77
C ASN A 686 19.35 -1.84 11.83
N ILE A 687 20.05 -1.88 12.98
CA ILE A 687 19.73 -2.80 14.08
C ILE A 687 18.35 -2.50 14.66
N THR A 688 18.00 -1.23 14.90
CA THR A 688 16.68 -0.88 15.47
C THR A 688 15.53 -1.28 14.54
N THR A 689 15.65 -1.03 13.25
CA THR A 689 14.65 -1.45 12.28
C THR A 689 14.65 -2.98 12.10
N PHE A 690 15.80 -3.62 12.07
CA PHE A 690 15.94 -5.07 11.99
C PHE A 690 15.27 -5.77 13.17
N ILE A 691 15.46 -5.26 14.42
CA ILE A 691 14.78 -5.79 15.61
C ILE A 691 13.27 -5.78 15.43
N MET A 692 12.70 -4.68 14.97
CA MET A 692 11.25 -4.58 14.74
C MET A 692 10.77 -5.63 13.75
N VAL A 693 11.47 -5.79 12.62
CA VAL A 693 11.08 -6.74 11.58
C VAL A 693 11.28 -8.20 12.02
N VAL A 694 12.33 -8.48 12.83
CA VAL A 694 12.55 -9.84 13.41
C VAL A 694 11.42 -10.19 14.38
N VAL A 695 11.03 -9.28 15.26
CA VAL A 695 9.91 -9.51 16.20
C VAL A 695 8.62 -9.74 15.42
N LEU A 696 8.39 -8.96 14.37
CA LEU A 696 7.25 -9.13 13.48
C LEU A 696 7.27 -10.48 12.74
N TYR A 697 8.44 -10.95 12.31
CA TYR A 697 8.60 -12.25 11.67
C TYR A 697 8.33 -13.41 12.63
N ILE A 698 8.80 -13.31 13.89
CA ILE A 698 8.64 -14.38 14.88
C ILE A 698 7.18 -14.50 15.34
N LEU A 699 6.51 -13.38 15.62
CA LEU A 699 5.19 -13.34 16.23
C LEU A 699 4.04 -13.16 15.23
N GLY A 700 4.34 -12.69 14.03
CA GLY A 700 3.31 -12.39 13.03
C GLY A 700 2.71 -13.65 12.39
N VAL A 701 1.51 -13.50 11.85
CA VAL A 701 0.84 -14.52 11.03
C VAL A 701 1.59 -14.76 9.70
N SER A 702 1.24 -15.83 9.00
CA SER A 702 1.93 -16.29 7.78
C SER A 702 2.08 -15.20 6.72
N SER A 703 1.02 -14.45 6.42
CA SER A 703 1.05 -13.36 5.43
C SER A 703 2.02 -12.23 5.83
N ILE A 704 2.15 -11.95 7.13
CA ILE A 704 3.12 -10.97 7.64
C ILE A 704 4.55 -11.51 7.56
N LYS A 705 4.76 -12.81 7.78
CA LYS A 705 6.08 -13.45 7.65
C LYS A 705 6.60 -13.40 6.22
N GLU A 706 5.71 -13.58 5.23
CA GLU A 706 6.06 -13.45 3.80
C GLU A 706 6.55 -12.05 3.44
N PHE A 707 6.03 -11.01 4.09
CA PHE A 707 6.49 -9.63 3.94
C PHE A 707 7.78 -9.36 4.73
N ALA A 708 7.86 -9.84 5.98
CA ALA A 708 8.95 -9.53 6.90
C ALA A 708 10.28 -10.20 6.51
N ALA A 709 10.25 -11.45 6.01
CA ALA A 709 11.46 -12.18 5.66
C ALA A 709 12.31 -11.50 4.56
N PRO A 710 11.76 -11.12 3.40
CA PRO A 710 12.50 -10.39 2.38
C PRO A 710 12.97 -9.02 2.86
N LEU A 711 12.18 -8.36 3.72
CA LEU A 711 12.53 -7.06 4.28
C LEU A 711 13.75 -7.16 5.20
N MET A 712 13.86 -8.23 6.02
CA MET A 712 15.06 -8.48 6.82
C MET A 712 16.32 -8.59 5.93
N VAL A 713 16.23 -9.33 4.84
CA VAL A 713 17.32 -9.46 3.86
C VAL A 713 17.65 -8.11 3.25
N GLY A 714 16.64 -7.32 2.88
CA GLY A 714 16.80 -5.98 2.32
C GLY A 714 17.49 -5.01 3.27
N ILE A 715 17.15 -5.02 4.56
CA ILE A 715 17.79 -4.18 5.60
C ILE A 715 19.27 -4.54 5.74
N VAL A 716 19.59 -5.83 5.81
CA VAL A 716 20.98 -6.31 5.92
C VAL A 716 21.77 -5.97 4.67
N CYS A 717 21.18 -6.18 3.49
CA CYS A 717 21.77 -5.85 2.21
C CYS A 717 22.02 -4.33 2.10
N GLY A 718 21.05 -3.49 2.43
CA GLY A 718 21.17 -2.03 2.42
C GLY A 718 22.22 -1.50 3.39
N ALA A 719 22.39 -2.11 4.56
CA ALA A 719 23.49 -1.81 5.47
C ALA A 719 24.85 -2.14 4.85
N TYR A 720 24.96 -3.30 4.20
CA TYR A 720 26.16 -3.71 3.49
C TYR A 720 26.49 -2.77 2.34
N THR A 721 25.54 -2.47 1.46
CA THR A 721 25.78 -1.64 0.28
C THR A 721 26.12 -0.20 0.63
N SER A 722 25.43 0.38 1.61
CA SER A 722 25.73 1.74 2.09
C SER A 722 27.18 1.86 2.55
N VAL A 723 27.67 0.90 3.37
CA VAL A 723 29.01 0.94 3.96
C VAL A 723 30.09 0.51 2.97
N CYS A 724 29.86 -0.62 2.26
CA CYS A 724 30.94 -1.29 1.51
C CYS A 724 30.99 -0.94 0.04
N ILE A 725 29.84 -0.58 -0.57
CA ILE A 725 29.72 -0.39 -2.02
C ILE A 725 29.65 1.08 -2.42
N THR A 726 28.71 1.83 -1.84
CA THR A 726 28.31 3.15 -2.36
C THR A 726 29.46 4.17 -2.35
N GLY A 727 30.17 4.31 -1.23
CA GLY A 727 31.31 5.22 -1.11
C GLY A 727 32.51 4.79 -1.97
N ALA A 728 32.74 3.48 -2.08
CA ALA A 728 33.80 2.93 -2.92
C ALA A 728 33.50 3.11 -4.41
N LEU A 729 32.24 2.96 -4.83
CA LEU A 729 31.79 3.17 -6.21
C LEU A 729 31.92 4.64 -6.60
N TRP A 730 31.46 5.54 -5.74
CA TRP A 730 31.61 6.98 -5.93
C TRP A 730 33.11 7.37 -6.09
N TYR A 731 34.00 6.82 -5.24
CA TYR A 731 35.45 7.04 -5.35
C TYR A 731 35.99 6.60 -6.70
N VAL A 732 35.61 5.41 -7.20
CA VAL A 732 36.04 4.90 -8.51
C VAL A 732 35.55 5.81 -9.63
N MET A 733 34.30 6.26 -9.59
CA MET A 733 33.75 7.18 -10.59
C MET A 733 34.46 8.53 -10.57
N LYS A 734 34.78 9.05 -9.40
CA LYS A 734 35.47 10.33 -9.23
C LYS A 734 36.92 10.30 -9.77
N THR A 735 37.64 9.18 -9.53
CA THR A 735 39.05 9.06 -9.87
C THR A 735 39.31 8.56 -11.29
N LYS A 736 38.51 7.58 -11.77
CA LYS A 736 38.76 6.97 -13.09
C LYS A 736 38.01 7.65 -14.23
N ILE A 737 36.77 8.01 -14.04
CA ILE A 737 35.93 8.61 -15.10
C ILE A 737 36.22 10.12 -15.20
N GLY A 738 36.34 10.80 -14.07
CA GLY A 738 36.68 12.24 -14.04
C GLY A 738 38.08 12.56 -14.51
N ALA A 739 39.07 11.69 -14.31
CA ALA A 739 40.44 11.88 -14.80
C ALA A 739 40.52 11.71 -16.32
N LYS A 740 39.80 10.76 -16.92
CA LYS A 740 39.75 10.63 -18.39
C LYS A 740 39.09 11.86 -19.07
N ALA A 741 38.03 12.42 -18.47
CA ALA A 741 37.39 13.62 -18.99
C ALA A 741 38.34 14.87 -18.91
N ALA A 742 39.12 14.98 -17.84
CA ALA A 742 40.12 16.07 -17.71
C ALA A 742 41.31 15.90 -18.68
N THR A 743 41.77 14.69 -18.93
CA THR A 743 42.81 14.38 -19.92
C THR A 743 42.34 14.62 -21.35
N VAL A 744 41.13 14.31 -21.69
CA VAL A 744 40.52 14.59 -22.99
C VAL A 744 40.33 16.10 -23.17
N SER A 745 39.85 16.82 -22.14
CA SER A 745 39.71 18.30 -22.18
C SER A 745 41.06 19.03 -22.26
N ASN A 746 42.09 18.55 -21.56
CA ASN A 746 43.42 19.09 -21.66
C ASN A 746 44.13 18.72 -22.97
N GLY A 747 43.86 17.52 -23.51
CA GLY A 747 44.33 17.11 -24.83
C GLY A 747 43.71 17.96 -25.94
N THR A 748 42.43 18.27 -25.84
CA THR A 748 41.70 19.12 -26.81
C THR A 748 42.13 20.59 -26.71
N LYS A 749 42.47 21.10 -25.51
CA LYS A 749 43.07 22.45 -25.34
C LYS A 749 44.50 22.50 -25.86
N ALA A 750 45.33 21.48 -25.60
CA ALA A 750 46.67 21.42 -26.12
C ALA A 750 46.71 21.34 -27.66
N ILE A 751 45.78 20.64 -28.29
CA ILE A 751 45.62 20.54 -29.74
C ILE A 751 45.07 21.87 -30.32
N ALA A 752 44.22 22.60 -29.57
CA ALA A 752 43.72 23.91 -29.98
C ALA A 752 44.76 25.00 -29.85
N ASP A 753 45.64 24.95 -28.83
CA ASP A 753 46.73 25.87 -28.63
C ASP A 753 47.90 25.61 -29.62
N THR A 754 48.16 24.36 -30.01
CA THR A 754 49.14 24.00 -31.07
C THR A 754 48.64 24.45 -32.45
N LYS A 755 47.36 24.32 -32.78
CA LYS A 755 46.79 24.84 -34.03
C LYS A 755 46.75 26.37 -34.09
N LYS A 756 46.70 27.04 -32.94
CA LYS A 756 46.79 28.52 -32.88
C LYS A 756 48.23 29.04 -32.99
N ALA A 757 49.25 28.25 -32.60
CA ALA A 757 50.65 28.56 -32.76
C ALA A 757 51.14 28.32 -34.21
N GLU A 758 50.60 27.33 -34.93
CA GLU A 758 50.93 27.09 -36.35
C GLU A 758 50.24 28.05 -37.33
N GLN A 759 49.23 28.83 -36.92
CA GLN A 759 48.57 29.84 -37.74
C GLN A 759 49.20 31.30 -37.61
N VAL A 760 50.21 31.47 -36.74
CA VAL A 760 50.84 32.76 -36.51
C VAL A 760 52.18 32.88 -37.26
N ASP A 761 52.71 31.81 -37.90
CA ASP A 761 54.06 31.81 -38.48
C ASP A 761 54.09 31.84 -40.03
N SER A 762 53.06 32.38 -40.67
CA SER A 762 52.99 32.50 -42.12
C SER A 762 52.41 33.86 -42.60
N SER A 763 52.96 34.99 -42.14
CA SER A 763 52.85 36.25 -42.89
C SER A 763 53.83 37.32 -42.33
N GLU A 764 55.05 37.31 -42.83
CA GLU A 764 55.97 38.46 -42.79
C GLU A 764 56.39 38.85 -44.22
N ALA A 765 56.16 40.04 -44.61
CA ALA A 765 57.13 41.17 -44.67
C ALA A 765 56.61 42.27 -45.59
N PRO A 766 57.32 43.46 -45.73
CA PRO A 766 57.25 44.55 -44.82
C PRO A 766 56.86 45.85 -45.56
N ALA A 767 56.60 46.95 -44.83
CA ALA A 767 57.12 48.30 -45.25
C ALA A 767 56.50 49.41 -44.35
N ASP A 768 57.49 50.17 -43.78
CA ASP A 768 57.65 51.62 -43.54
C ASP A 768 56.42 52.50 -43.18
N GLY A 769 56.75 53.37 -42.21
CA GLY A 769 56.26 54.80 -42.26
C GLY A 769 55.65 55.32 -40.94
N ASN A 770 56.50 55.72 -40.02
CA ASN A 770 56.63 57.08 -39.34
C ASN A 770 55.32 57.70 -38.70
N THR A 771 55.64 58.27 -37.53
CA THR A 771 55.08 59.42 -36.82
C THR A 771 53.98 59.23 -35.74
N ALA A 772 54.43 59.33 -34.55
CA ALA A 772 54.30 60.37 -33.51
C ALA A 772 52.91 60.86 -33.06
N LYS A 773 52.85 60.92 -31.74
CA LYS A 773 52.10 61.80 -30.84
C LYS A 773 50.85 61.24 -30.12
N SER A 774 51.03 60.99 -28.82
CA SER A 774 50.62 61.88 -27.71
C SER A 774 49.09 61.93 -27.42
N GLY A 775 48.78 61.68 -26.22
CA GLY A 775 47.55 62.19 -25.63
C GLY A 775 46.95 61.39 -24.54
N LYS A 776 47.40 61.47 -23.39
CA LYS A 776 46.80 61.67 -22.04
C LYS A 776 45.25 61.56 -21.86
N LYS A 777 44.90 60.84 -20.81
CA LYS A 777 44.11 61.28 -19.66
C LYS A 777 42.60 60.78 -19.48
N LYS A 778 42.44 60.38 -18.26
CA LYS A 778 41.24 60.50 -17.37
C LYS A 778 40.04 59.55 -17.66
N GLY A 779 39.62 58.68 -16.83
CA GLY A 779 39.27 58.85 -15.39
C GLY A 779 37.82 59.26 -15.19
N LYS A 780 36.94 58.37 -14.78
CA LYS A 780 35.83 58.79 -13.92
C LYS A 780 35.14 57.61 -13.25
N LYS A 781 35.18 57.60 -11.95
CA LYS A 781 34.26 57.00 -10.98
C LYS A 781 32.89 57.65 -11.08
N LYS A 782 31.83 56.84 -10.80
CA LYS A 782 30.59 57.22 -10.09
C LYS A 782 29.84 55.91 -9.84
N SER A 783 29.60 55.39 -8.68
CA SER A 783 28.95 55.88 -7.41
C SER A 783 27.47 56.15 -7.51
N PHE A 784 26.73 55.31 -6.74
CA PHE A 784 25.48 55.55 -5.99
C PHE A 784 24.14 55.80 -6.75
N LYS A 785 23.09 55.07 -6.48
CA LYS A 785 22.07 55.30 -5.43
C LYS A 785 20.82 54.44 -5.60
N ASP A 786 20.42 53.89 -4.47
CA ASP A 786 19.05 53.61 -4.03
C ASP A 786 17.89 54.13 -4.85
N LYS A 787 16.86 53.28 -4.99
CA LYS A 787 15.50 53.72 -4.69
C LYS A 787 14.58 52.57 -4.24
N LYS A 788 14.09 52.76 -3.05
CA LYS A 788 12.93 52.13 -2.40
C LYS A 788 11.59 52.46 -3.06
N LYS A 789 10.63 51.57 -2.79
CA LYS A 789 9.14 51.77 -2.66
C LYS A 789 8.34 51.20 -3.84
N LYS A 790 7.40 50.29 -3.53
CA LYS A 790 6.13 50.26 -2.86
C LYS A 790 5.03 49.70 -3.76
N ASN A 791 4.22 48.83 -3.16
CA ASN A 791 2.79 48.53 -3.41
C ASN A 791 2.53 47.41 -4.43
N LYS A 792 1.83 46.38 -4.11
CA LYS A 792 0.72 46.07 -3.20
C LYS A 792 0.78 44.62 -2.75
#